data_6535c5609534499423d0539530b498a6
#
_entry.id   6535c5609534499423d0539530b498a6
#
_cell.length_a   1.000
_cell.length_b   1.000
_cell.length_c   1.000
_cell.angle_alpha   90.00
_cell.angle_beta   90.00
_cell.angle_gamma   90.00
#
_symmetry.space_group_name_H-M   'P 1'
#
loop_
_entity.id
_entity.type
_entity.pdbx_description
1 polymer ?
#
loop_
_entity_poly.entity_id
_entity_poly.type
_entity_poly.pdbx_seq_one_letter_code
_entity_poly.pdbx_strand_id
1 'polypeptide(L)'
;MLTKHSASFREAAIVNVLEPAAVQVFDYLAQKGTVMEHFFTGTVDRIIFDNASNFFKILLLAIEDTDSDFDEADIVITGTMAEIIEGEAYTFWGELTQHPRYGQQLRLSRYQKAKPSSAGLVSYFSSEHFKGIGQKTAEKIIALYGNNPIDEILKNPSRLNEISSLSKANREAFVAKLKANYGTEQVIAALADLGLANRFAFQLFDKYKEEAVHIVKDNPYQLIEDIQGFGFKLADSLAEQLGIESDSPKRFRAALLHCLLEQSIKRGDTYIQARELLALTISLLEDTRPVECDPAIVANQLTQLIDEGKVMTIGTRVFDSSLYYAEDGIQKHLTRLLQQPLTKEPSQDTIDQEIQAIQEEFAITYDKIQKQAISQALTSKVFILTGGPGTGKTTVIRGILQAYASLYQIDLKQKDIPIILAAPTGRAARRMNELTGLASATIHRHLGLNGDNDYQVMEDYLDCDLLIVDEFSMVDTWLANQLLTAINSNTQLIIVGDSDQLPSVGPGQVLADLLKVDRIPHITLDKIFRQSEESTIVDLANHIRQGILAPDFCQKKADRSYFEAQAPFIPGMMTKIVQAALKSGIPAEEIQILAPMYKGLAGINSLNQLMQNLLNPLADQTEFLFNETAFRKGDKVLHLVNDAQLNVFNGDIGYITDLIPAKYTESKQDEIVIDFDGTEIVYPRNEWLKITLAYAMSIHKSQGSEFQVVILPVTRQSGRLLQRNLIYTAITRSKSKLIMLGEIAAFEEAIKKEGDKRHTYLVQRLQAEEADNHIAAASANESNQSSLSVKPAPSPQKEQEQPPYLLTPHNFLAIDPMIGLTEDDMLTFFKKKS
;
A
#
# COMPACT_ATOMS: atom_id res chain seq x y z
N MET A 1 24.94 62.07 13.62
CA MET A 1 23.79 61.80 14.46
C MET A 1 22.53 61.56 13.62
N LEU A 2 22.50 60.60 12.78
CA LEU A 2 21.33 60.21 11.97
C LEU A 2 21.53 58.77 11.37
N THR A 3 21.78 57.78 12.23
CA THR A 3 21.84 56.35 11.80
C THR A 3 21.62 55.37 12.95
N LYS A 4 20.77 55.75 13.95
CA LYS A 4 20.39 54.80 15.05
C LYS A 4 18.91 54.65 15.32
N HIS A 5 18.01 55.10 14.42
CA HIS A 5 16.55 55.01 14.63
C HIS A 5 15.80 54.13 13.62
N SER A 6 16.48 53.46 12.70
CA SER A 6 15.83 52.58 11.74
C SER A 6 15.82 51.07 12.09
N ALA A 7 16.59 50.67 13.11
CA ALA A 7 16.67 49.27 13.57
C ALA A 7 15.56 48.93 14.58
N SER A 8 15.18 49.87 15.43
CA SER A 8 14.15 49.58 16.48
C SER A 8 12.72 49.48 15.97
N PHE A 9 12.43 50.08 14.78
CA PHE A 9 11.10 49.99 14.20
C PHE A 9 10.88 48.69 13.39
N ARG A 10 11.94 48.02 12.93
CA ARG A 10 11.82 46.71 12.27
C ARG A 10 11.73 45.54 13.26
N GLU A 11 12.39 45.61 14.39
CA GLU A 11 12.24 44.62 15.46
C GLU A 11 10.86 44.68 16.16
N ALA A 12 10.29 45.87 16.38
CA ALA A 12 8.94 46.01 16.92
C ALA A 12 7.83 45.54 15.95
N ALA A 13 8.07 45.68 14.65
CA ALA A 13 7.11 45.18 13.64
C ALA A 13 7.15 43.65 13.47
N ILE A 14 8.30 43.02 13.71
CA ILE A 14 8.46 41.55 13.62
C ILE A 14 7.89 40.87 14.86
N VAL A 15 8.04 41.49 16.06
CA VAL A 15 7.46 40.95 17.31
C VAL A 15 5.93 41.02 17.28
N ASN A 16 5.33 42.12 16.77
CA ASN A 16 3.86 42.25 16.68
C ASN A 16 3.16 41.41 15.62
N VAL A 17 3.91 40.80 14.67
CA VAL A 17 3.36 39.89 13.65
C VAL A 17 3.54 38.42 14.06
N LEU A 18 4.50 38.10 14.93
CA LEU A 18 4.79 36.74 15.39
C LEU A 18 4.07 36.35 16.67
N GLU A 19 3.69 37.29 17.52
CA GLU A 19 2.96 36.98 18.78
C GLU A 19 1.61 36.26 18.55
N PRO A 20 0.73 36.62 17.60
CA PRO A 20 -0.51 35.89 17.41
C PRO A 20 -0.31 34.47 16.82
N ALA A 21 0.73 34.25 16.03
CA ALA A 21 1.03 32.95 15.46
C ALA A 21 1.75 32.03 16.46
N ALA A 22 2.63 32.60 17.31
CA ALA A 22 3.31 31.85 18.39
C ALA A 22 2.32 31.45 19.47
N VAL A 23 1.38 32.34 19.85
CA VAL A 23 0.32 32.04 20.83
C VAL A 23 -0.63 30.98 20.29
N GLN A 24 -1.01 31.02 18.97
CA GLN A 24 -1.82 29.94 18.37
C GLN A 24 -1.06 28.62 18.26
N VAL A 25 0.25 28.62 18.04
CA VAL A 25 1.07 27.41 18.04
C VAL A 25 1.28 26.90 19.46
N PHE A 26 1.45 27.80 20.46
CA PHE A 26 1.49 27.42 21.88
C PHE A 26 0.14 26.92 22.37
N ASP A 27 -0.98 27.55 22.01
CA ASP A 27 -2.31 27.04 22.31
C ASP A 27 -2.65 25.76 21.60
N TYR A 28 -2.16 25.54 20.35
CA TYR A 28 -2.29 24.27 19.63
C TYR A 28 -1.38 23.17 20.21
N LEU A 29 -0.19 23.51 20.72
CA LEU A 29 0.69 22.58 21.43
C LEU A 29 0.26 22.37 22.90
N ALA A 30 -0.40 23.35 23.52
CA ALA A 30 -1.01 23.19 24.83
C ALA A 30 -2.35 22.41 24.78
N GLN A 31 -3.05 22.40 23.64
CA GLN A 31 -4.22 21.53 23.40
C GLN A 31 -3.84 20.09 22.98
N LYS A 32 -2.62 19.83 22.55
CA LYS A 32 -1.97 18.52 22.67
C LYS A 32 -1.36 18.47 24.09
N GLY A 33 -2.26 18.40 25.08
CA GLY A 33 -1.85 18.09 26.43
C GLY A 33 -0.92 16.88 26.38
N THR A 34 0.19 16.94 27.07
CA THR A 34 0.93 15.75 27.49
C THR A 34 -0.13 14.79 27.99
N VAL A 35 -0.36 13.70 27.24
CA VAL A 35 -1.28 12.66 27.66
C VAL A 35 -0.73 12.20 29.00
N MET A 36 -1.46 12.51 30.09
CA MET A 36 -1.05 12.06 31.41
C MET A 36 -1.30 10.56 31.44
N GLU A 37 -0.24 9.79 31.50
CA GLU A 37 -0.32 8.37 31.75
C GLU A 37 -0.63 8.17 33.23
N HIS A 38 -1.78 7.53 33.53
CA HIS A 38 -2.17 7.15 34.87
C HIS A 38 -1.88 5.68 35.12
N PHE A 39 -1.64 5.31 36.37
CA PHE A 39 -1.56 3.90 36.73
C PHE A 39 -2.76 3.45 37.58
N PHE A 40 -3.10 2.18 37.43
CA PHE A 40 -4.10 1.47 38.25
C PHE A 40 -3.51 0.14 38.66
N THR A 41 -3.38 -0.07 39.96
CA THR A 41 -2.97 -1.36 40.54
C THR A 41 -4.19 -2.00 41.18
N GLY A 42 -4.35 -3.30 40.97
CA GLY A 42 -5.47 -4.02 41.53
C GLY A 42 -5.55 -5.45 41.04
N THR A 43 -6.60 -6.13 41.45
CA THR A 43 -6.87 -7.52 41.10
C THR A 43 -7.82 -7.59 39.89
N VAL A 44 -7.50 -8.40 38.88
CA VAL A 44 -8.38 -8.64 37.75
C VAL A 44 -9.60 -9.43 38.19
N ASP A 45 -10.76 -8.80 38.17
CA ASP A 45 -12.04 -9.45 38.57
C ASP A 45 -12.49 -10.45 37.49
N ARG A 46 -12.51 -10.01 36.24
CA ARG A 46 -12.87 -10.85 35.08
C ARG A 46 -12.37 -10.29 33.76
N ILE A 47 -12.17 -11.18 32.80
CA ILE A 47 -11.92 -10.84 31.41
C ILE A 47 -13.26 -10.76 30.68
N ILE A 48 -13.64 -9.55 30.25
CA ILE A 48 -14.91 -9.29 29.55
C ILE A 48 -14.80 -9.73 28.09
N PHE A 49 -13.63 -9.56 27.48
CA PHE A 49 -13.37 -9.90 26.10
C PHE A 49 -11.89 -10.30 25.91
N ASP A 50 -11.64 -11.37 25.15
CA ASP A 50 -10.31 -11.86 24.79
C ASP A 50 -10.28 -12.25 23.31
N ASN A 51 -9.34 -11.65 22.54
CA ASN A 51 -9.09 -12.01 21.15
C ASN A 51 -7.72 -12.69 21.04
N ALA A 52 -7.73 -14.01 20.89
CA ALA A 52 -6.51 -14.81 20.83
C ALA A 52 -5.62 -14.51 19.60
N SER A 53 -6.17 -13.92 18.51
CA SER A 53 -5.40 -13.65 17.28
C SER A 53 -4.57 -12.38 17.33
N ASN A 54 -4.98 -11.37 18.11
CA ASN A 54 -4.29 -10.09 18.23
C ASN A 54 -4.02 -9.68 19.68
N PHE A 55 -4.28 -10.58 20.64
CA PHE A 55 -4.08 -10.38 22.09
C PHE A 55 -4.82 -9.16 22.68
N PHE A 56 -5.82 -8.63 21.99
CA PHE A 56 -6.63 -7.52 22.50
C PHE A 56 -7.61 -8.04 23.55
N LYS A 57 -7.56 -7.43 24.74
CA LYS A 57 -8.43 -7.80 25.86
C LYS A 57 -9.19 -6.59 26.41
N ILE A 58 -10.36 -6.86 26.95
CA ILE A 58 -11.12 -5.94 27.79
C ILE A 58 -11.34 -6.66 29.11
N LEU A 59 -10.88 -6.08 30.20
CA LEU A 59 -11.00 -6.65 31.53
C LEU A 59 -11.53 -5.64 32.53
N LEU A 60 -12.08 -6.14 33.63
CA LEU A 60 -12.49 -5.37 34.79
C LEU A 60 -11.44 -5.56 35.88
N LEU A 61 -10.89 -4.45 36.36
CA LEU A 61 -9.91 -4.39 37.45
C LEU A 61 -10.56 -3.84 38.70
N ALA A 62 -10.55 -4.59 39.79
CA ALA A 62 -10.87 -4.08 41.13
C ALA A 62 -9.64 -3.27 41.63
N ILE A 63 -9.82 -1.97 41.85
CA ILE A 63 -8.74 -1.02 42.09
C ILE A 63 -8.27 -1.12 43.53
N GLU A 64 -6.96 -1.25 43.73
CA GLU A 64 -6.29 -1.19 45.05
C GLU A 64 -5.51 0.11 45.25
N ASP A 65 -4.93 0.67 44.15
CA ASP A 65 -4.13 1.90 44.17
C ASP A 65 -4.13 2.58 42.77
N THR A 66 -4.15 3.91 42.74
CA THR A 66 -4.06 4.75 41.53
C THR A 66 -3.52 6.14 41.84
N ASP A 67 -2.92 6.79 40.85
CA ASP A 67 -2.49 8.21 40.91
C ASP A 67 -3.53 9.16 40.30
N SER A 68 -4.68 8.68 39.90
CA SER A 68 -5.76 9.46 39.27
C SER A 68 -6.85 9.84 40.28
N ASP A 69 -7.63 10.89 39.96
CA ASP A 69 -8.83 11.28 40.71
C ASP A 69 -10.07 10.38 40.42
N PHE A 70 -9.84 9.12 40.07
CA PHE A 70 -10.90 8.19 39.74
C PHE A 70 -11.56 7.61 40.99
N ASP A 71 -12.86 7.82 41.17
CA ASP A 71 -13.58 7.55 42.44
C ASP A 71 -14.35 6.21 42.47
N GLU A 72 -14.38 5.43 41.36
CA GLU A 72 -15.07 4.12 41.32
C GLU A 72 -14.16 3.00 41.85
N ALA A 73 -14.76 1.93 42.38
CA ALA A 73 -14.01 0.79 42.93
C ALA A 73 -13.38 -0.11 41.86
N ASP A 74 -13.94 -0.10 40.64
CA ASP A 74 -13.54 -0.92 39.53
C ASP A 74 -13.34 -0.07 38.27
N ILE A 75 -12.36 -0.41 37.45
CA ILE A 75 -12.13 0.22 36.16
C ILE A 75 -12.05 -0.80 35.02
N VAL A 76 -12.61 -0.43 33.87
CA VAL A 76 -12.45 -1.21 32.63
C VAL A 76 -11.12 -0.86 32.00
N ILE A 77 -10.28 -1.87 31.72
CA ILE A 77 -9.00 -1.73 31.04
C ILE A 77 -9.11 -2.32 29.65
N THR A 78 -8.70 -1.56 28.65
CA THR A 78 -8.77 -1.99 27.23
C THR A 78 -7.39 -1.89 26.59
N GLY A 79 -6.94 -2.94 25.89
CA GLY A 79 -5.65 -2.91 25.19
C GLY A 79 -5.12 -4.27 24.82
N THR A 80 -3.91 -4.28 24.26
CA THR A 80 -3.23 -5.52 23.86
C THR A 80 -2.42 -6.04 25.04
N MET A 81 -2.74 -7.25 25.49
CA MET A 81 -2.17 -7.89 26.67
C MET A 81 -1.88 -9.36 26.36
N ALA A 82 -0.78 -9.89 26.89
CA ALA A 82 -0.51 -11.33 26.90
C ALA A 82 -1.57 -12.07 27.76
N GLU A 83 -1.25 -13.23 28.22
CA GLU A 83 -2.15 -14.00 29.07
C GLU A 83 -2.36 -13.29 30.41
N ILE A 84 -3.56 -12.77 30.62
CA ILE A 84 -4.03 -12.18 31.87
C ILE A 84 -4.77 -13.26 32.64
N ILE A 85 -4.53 -13.33 33.95
CA ILE A 85 -5.13 -14.36 34.83
C ILE A 85 -6.15 -13.67 35.74
N GLU A 86 -7.40 -14.11 35.69
CA GLU A 86 -8.44 -13.64 36.61
C GLU A 86 -8.06 -13.98 38.05
N GLY A 87 -8.28 -13.05 38.98
CA GLY A 87 -7.93 -13.18 40.41
C GLY A 87 -6.47 -12.83 40.73
N GLU A 88 -5.64 -12.45 39.71
CA GLU A 88 -4.27 -11.98 39.94
C GLU A 88 -4.16 -10.46 39.94
N ALA A 89 -3.16 -9.98 40.71
CA ALA A 89 -2.90 -8.54 40.81
C ALA A 89 -1.94 -8.07 39.69
N TYR A 90 -2.30 -6.95 39.07
CA TYR A 90 -1.52 -6.27 38.02
C TYR A 90 -1.49 -4.77 38.28
N THR A 91 -0.46 -4.12 37.77
CA THR A 91 -0.42 -2.66 37.60
C THR A 91 -0.51 -2.36 36.12
N PHE A 92 -1.47 -1.53 35.73
CA PHE A 92 -1.72 -1.10 34.35
C PHE A 92 -1.45 0.38 34.24
N TRP A 93 -0.73 0.81 33.19
CA TRP A 93 -0.49 2.22 32.88
C TRP A 93 -1.13 2.54 31.55
N GLY A 94 -1.77 3.71 31.48
CA GLY A 94 -2.44 4.13 30.25
C GLY A 94 -3.13 5.49 30.35
N GLU A 95 -3.86 5.80 29.32
CA GLU A 95 -4.65 7.02 29.18
C GLU A 95 -6.08 6.79 29.65
N LEU A 96 -6.60 7.66 30.52
CA LEU A 96 -8.02 7.67 30.88
C LEU A 96 -8.84 8.21 29.71
N THR A 97 -9.75 7.40 29.20
CA THR A 97 -10.64 7.75 28.09
C THR A 97 -12.10 7.62 28.51
N GLN A 98 -12.95 8.51 27.99
CA GLN A 98 -14.39 8.47 28.28
C GLN A 98 -15.10 7.66 27.18
N HIS A 99 -15.67 6.52 27.56
CA HIS A 99 -16.51 5.73 26.65
C HIS A 99 -17.98 6.16 26.79
N PRO A 100 -18.71 6.47 25.68
CA PRO A 100 -20.10 7.00 25.75
C PRO A 100 -21.09 6.11 26.50
N ARG A 101 -20.87 4.79 26.55
CA ARG A 101 -21.79 3.80 27.14
C ARG A 101 -21.26 3.15 28.43
N TYR A 102 -19.93 3.06 28.58
CA TYR A 102 -19.32 2.27 29.65
C TYR A 102 -18.50 3.13 30.64
N GLY A 103 -18.64 4.45 30.56
CA GLY A 103 -17.96 5.35 31.51
C GLY A 103 -16.47 5.56 31.20
N GLN A 104 -15.72 5.92 32.22
CA GLN A 104 -14.27 6.06 32.10
C GLN A 104 -13.61 4.69 31.99
N GLN A 105 -12.61 4.59 31.11
CA GLN A 105 -11.83 3.39 30.84
C GLN A 105 -10.36 3.74 30.75
N LEU A 106 -9.48 2.83 31.17
CA LEU A 106 -8.05 2.97 30.94
C LEU A 106 -7.69 2.31 29.59
N ARG A 107 -7.23 3.13 28.67
CA ARG A 107 -6.61 2.64 27.43
C ARG A 107 -5.15 2.30 27.71
N LEU A 108 -4.83 1.02 27.71
CA LEU A 108 -3.54 0.47 28.12
C LEU A 108 -2.38 0.95 27.24
N SER A 109 -1.31 1.41 27.87
CA SER A 109 0.02 1.61 27.24
C SER A 109 0.94 0.42 27.58
N ARG A 110 1.01 0.06 28.86
CA ARG A 110 1.84 -1.03 29.38
C ARG A 110 1.22 -1.63 30.64
N TYR A 111 1.63 -2.83 31.02
CA TYR A 111 1.23 -3.45 32.27
C TYR A 111 2.35 -4.29 32.87
N GLN A 112 2.25 -4.55 34.16
CA GLN A 112 3.18 -5.40 34.91
C GLN A 112 2.40 -6.28 35.89
N LYS A 113 2.70 -7.55 35.92
CA LYS A 113 2.11 -8.50 36.85
C LYS A 113 2.72 -8.33 38.24
N ALA A 114 1.90 -8.18 39.25
CA ALA A 114 2.33 -8.33 40.62
C ALA A 114 2.72 -9.81 40.90
N LYS A 115 3.45 -10.08 41.98
CA LYS A 115 3.78 -11.47 42.31
C LYS A 115 2.50 -12.27 42.48
N PRO A 116 2.37 -13.42 41.78
CA PRO A 116 1.12 -14.16 41.74
C PRO A 116 0.70 -14.64 43.13
N SER A 117 -0.60 -14.52 43.45
CA SER A 117 -1.18 -15.10 44.64
C SER A 117 -1.33 -16.63 44.50
N SER A 118 -1.30 -17.36 45.62
CA SER A 118 -1.47 -18.81 45.58
C SER A 118 -2.85 -19.22 45.01
N ALA A 119 -3.87 -18.41 45.22
CA ALA A 119 -5.22 -18.68 44.71
C ALA A 119 -5.33 -18.49 43.19
N GLY A 120 -4.71 -17.43 42.67
CA GLY A 120 -4.68 -17.17 41.21
C GLY A 120 -3.86 -18.22 40.46
N LEU A 121 -2.75 -18.70 41.02
CA LEU A 121 -1.99 -19.81 40.45
C LEU A 121 -2.76 -21.13 40.41
N VAL A 122 -3.63 -21.41 41.43
CA VAL A 122 -4.52 -22.56 41.39
C VAL A 122 -5.50 -22.43 40.20
N SER A 123 -6.11 -21.25 40.04
CA SER A 123 -7.02 -20.96 38.94
C SER A 123 -6.31 -21.09 37.56
N TYR A 124 -5.12 -20.55 37.44
CA TYR A 124 -4.32 -20.62 36.22
C TYR A 124 -3.96 -22.05 35.83
N PHE A 125 -3.38 -22.82 36.72
CA PHE A 125 -2.99 -24.21 36.46
C PHE A 125 -4.20 -25.16 36.22
N SER A 126 -5.38 -24.79 36.68
CA SER A 126 -6.63 -25.57 36.48
C SER A 126 -7.44 -25.06 35.26
N SER A 127 -6.99 -24.06 34.55
CA SER A 127 -7.68 -23.50 33.39
C SER A 127 -7.68 -24.44 32.17
N GLU A 128 -8.45 -24.11 31.15
CA GLU A 128 -8.51 -24.86 29.87
C GLU A 128 -7.16 -24.91 29.14
N HIS A 129 -6.22 -24.03 29.46
CA HIS A 129 -4.87 -24.00 28.91
C HIS A 129 -4.05 -25.23 29.28
N PHE A 130 -4.32 -25.86 30.45
CA PHE A 130 -3.58 -27.00 30.95
C PHE A 130 -4.48 -28.23 31.05
N LYS A 131 -4.86 -28.81 29.92
CA LYS A 131 -5.73 -29.97 29.85
C LYS A 131 -5.21 -31.12 30.72
N GLY A 132 -6.07 -31.63 31.61
CA GLY A 132 -5.73 -32.75 32.52
C GLY A 132 -5.21 -32.35 33.90
N ILE A 133 -5.18 -31.03 34.22
CA ILE A 133 -4.87 -30.52 35.55
C ILE A 133 -6.15 -29.89 36.12
N GLY A 134 -6.80 -30.58 37.05
CA GLY A 134 -7.94 -30.04 37.78
C GLY A 134 -7.47 -29.30 39.05
N GLN A 135 -8.38 -28.52 39.66
CA GLN A 135 -8.12 -27.67 40.82
C GLN A 135 -7.33 -28.37 41.95
N LYS A 136 -7.71 -29.58 42.32
CA LYS A 136 -7.00 -30.36 43.37
C LYS A 136 -5.58 -30.75 42.97
N THR A 137 -5.29 -30.89 41.69
CA THR A 137 -3.94 -31.19 41.21
C THR A 137 -3.09 -29.92 41.19
N ALA A 138 -3.68 -28.79 40.79
CA ALA A 138 -3.06 -27.45 40.82
C ALA A 138 -2.68 -27.08 42.28
N GLU A 139 -3.57 -27.26 43.25
CA GLU A 139 -3.29 -27.06 44.68
C GLU A 139 -2.10 -27.89 45.19
N LYS A 140 -1.98 -29.16 44.75
CA LYS A 140 -0.81 -30.02 45.09
C LYS A 140 0.48 -29.55 44.42
N ILE A 141 0.40 -29.07 43.20
CA ILE A 141 1.56 -28.51 42.51
C ILE A 141 2.10 -27.29 43.27
N ILE A 142 1.21 -26.35 43.64
CA ILE A 142 1.61 -25.15 44.38
C ILE A 142 2.14 -25.50 45.78
N ALA A 143 1.49 -26.43 46.49
CA ALA A 143 1.98 -26.89 47.79
C ALA A 143 3.37 -27.52 47.69
N LEU A 144 3.69 -28.22 46.59
CA LEU A 144 4.98 -28.87 46.35
C LEU A 144 6.12 -27.89 46.07
N TYR A 145 5.83 -26.80 45.31
CA TYR A 145 6.82 -25.85 44.82
C TYR A 145 6.93 -24.55 45.63
N GLY A 146 5.93 -24.23 46.47
CA GLY A 146 5.95 -23.11 47.42
C GLY A 146 5.68 -21.73 46.77
N ASN A 147 6.38 -20.68 47.20
CA ASN A 147 6.07 -19.27 46.91
C ASN A 147 6.36 -18.78 45.51
N ASN A 148 7.12 -19.53 44.70
CA ASN A 148 7.39 -19.21 43.30
C ASN A 148 7.33 -20.44 42.42
N PRO A 149 6.15 -21.06 42.29
CA PRO A 149 6.02 -22.40 41.72
C PRO A 149 6.38 -22.45 40.24
N ILE A 150 6.15 -21.38 39.45
CA ILE A 150 6.46 -21.35 38.02
C ILE A 150 7.98 -21.48 37.81
N ASP A 151 8.79 -20.61 38.41
CA ASP A 151 10.25 -20.65 38.29
C ASP A 151 10.83 -21.96 38.81
N GLU A 152 10.30 -22.48 39.93
CA GLU A 152 10.78 -23.70 40.51
C GLU A 152 10.41 -24.96 39.70
N ILE A 153 9.23 -24.96 39.03
CA ILE A 153 8.84 -26.01 38.09
C ILE A 153 9.75 -25.99 36.87
N LEU A 154 10.06 -24.82 36.33
CA LEU A 154 10.93 -24.67 35.16
C LEU A 154 12.37 -25.08 35.46
N LYS A 155 12.90 -24.79 36.68
CA LYS A 155 14.21 -25.21 37.12
C LYS A 155 14.30 -26.70 37.41
N ASN A 156 13.28 -27.28 38.04
CA ASN A 156 13.27 -28.67 38.46
C ASN A 156 11.91 -29.37 38.18
N PRO A 157 11.59 -29.64 36.90
CA PRO A 157 10.32 -30.26 36.53
C PRO A 157 10.18 -31.70 37.03
N SER A 158 11.27 -32.35 37.44
CA SER A 158 11.26 -33.76 37.90
C SER A 158 10.52 -33.95 39.22
N ARG A 159 10.37 -32.89 40.04
CA ARG A 159 9.56 -32.96 41.28
C ARG A 159 8.08 -33.17 41.02
N LEU A 160 7.57 -32.88 39.84
CA LEU A 160 6.18 -33.20 39.46
C LEU A 160 5.90 -34.74 39.49
N ASN A 161 6.93 -35.55 39.48
CA ASN A 161 6.80 -37.02 39.65
C ASN A 161 6.26 -37.42 41.03
N GLU A 162 6.37 -36.55 42.03
CA GLU A 162 5.83 -36.75 43.38
C GLU A 162 4.31 -36.67 43.44
N ILE A 163 3.69 -36.10 42.40
CA ILE A 163 2.24 -35.97 42.28
C ILE A 163 1.66 -37.18 41.53
N SER A 164 1.20 -38.18 42.28
CA SER A 164 0.71 -39.43 41.72
C SER A 164 -0.56 -39.29 40.84
N SER A 165 -1.30 -38.20 41.01
CA SER A 165 -2.53 -37.90 40.20
C SER A 165 -2.21 -37.37 38.82
N LEU A 166 -0.96 -37.04 38.51
CA LEU A 166 -0.56 -36.41 37.21
C LEU A 166 0.17 -37.46 36.35
N SER A 167 -0.42 -37.79 35.18
CA SER A 167 0.17 -38.74 34.25
C SER A 167 1.50 -38.20 33.63
N LYS A 168 2.40 -39.09 33.16
CA LYS A 168 3.64 -38.68 32.49
C LYS A 168 3.36 -37.74 31.31
N ALA A 169 2.38 -38.08 30.46
CA ALA A 169 2.02 -37.26 29.31
C ALA A 169 1.51 -35.86 29.71
N ASN A 170 0.66 -35.77 30.76
CA ASN A 170 0.17 -34.49 31.24
C ASN A 170 1.27 -33.65 31.90
N ARG A 171 2.25 -34.27 32.57
CA ARG A 171 3.43 -33.56 33.13
C ARG A 171 4.26 -32.91 32.03
N GLU A 172 4.61 -33.69 30.99
CA GLU A 172 5.41 -33.21 29.86
C GLU A 172 4.66 -32.10 29.10
N ALA A 173 3.35 -32.27 28.82
CA ALA A 173 2.54 -31.24 28.18
C ALA A 173 2.41 -29.98 29.07
N PHE A 174 2.22 -30.12 30.37
CA PHE A 174 2.16 -29.01 31.31
C PHE A 174 3.47 -28.20 31.34
N VAL A 175 4.62 -28.87 31.49
CA VAL A 175 5.91 -28.18 31.52
C VAL A 175 6.22 -27.51 30.18
N ALA A 176 5.93 -28.18 29.05
CA ALA A 176 6.12 -27.58 27.72
C ALA A 176 5.25 -26.34 27.51
N LYS A 177 3.97 -26.41 27.88
CA LYS A 177 3.03 -25.28 27.75
C LYS A 177 3.39 -24.15 28.72
N LEU A 178 3.74 -24.47 29.96
CA LEU A 178 4.18 -23.51 30.97
C LEU A 178 5.46 -22.76 30.51
N LYS A 179 6.42 -23.50 29.94
CA LYS A 179 7.66 -22.92 29.41
C LYS A 179 7.36 -21.96 28.23
N ALA A 180 6.47 -22.37 27.34
CA ALA A 180 6.10 -21.54 26.20
C ALA A 180 5.40 -20.24 26.64
N ASN A 181 4.43 -20.31 27.53
CA ASN A 181 3.65 -19.15 27.99
C ASN A 181 4.51 -18.20 28.84
N TYR A 182 5.29 -18.74 29.79
CA TYR A 182 6.14 -17.93 30.68
C TYR A 182 7.29 -17.23 29.90
N GLY A 183 7.87 -17.93 28.92
CA GLY A 183 8.85 -17.34 28.01
C GLY A 183 8.29 -16.16 27.22
N THR A 184 7.03 -16.30 26.72
CA THR A 184 6.34 -15.24 26.00
C THR A 184 6.14 -13.98 26.85
N GLU A 185 5.63 -14.13 28.08
CA GLU A 185 5.40 -13.01 29.01
C GLU A 185 6.71 -12.27 29.35
N GLN A 186 7.79 -13.01 29.62
CA GLN A 186 9.08 -12.42 29.93
C GLN A 186 9.65 -11.61 28.76
N VAL A 187 9.55 -12.13 27.53
CA VAL A 187 10.03 -11.42 26.34
C VAL A 187 9.22 -10.16 26.09
N ILE A 188 7.89 -10.24 26.16
CA ILE A 188 6.98 -9.09 25.95
C ILE A 188 7.21 -8.03 27.05
N ALA A 189 7.31 -8.42 28.31
CA ALA A 189 7.62 -7.51 29.41
C ALA A 189 8.98 -6.82 29.21
N ALA A 190 10.02 -7.58 28.85
CA ALA A 190 11.35 -7.02 28.57
C ALA A 190 11.36 -6.06 27.35
N LEU A 191 10.56 -6.32 26.32
CA LEU A 191 10.40 -5.41 25.19
C LEU A 191 9.62 -4.16 25.57
N ALA A 192 8.59 -4.27 26.41
CA ALA A 192 7.85 -3.12 26.96
C ALA A 192 8.73 -2.25 27.87
N ASP A 193 9.60 -2.84 28.70
CA ASP A 193 10.58 -2.13 29.52
C ASP A 193 11.58 -1.32 28.65
N LEU A 194 11.83 -1.74 27.41
CA LEU A 194 12.59 -0.98 26.43
C LEU A 194 11.78 0.15 25.77
N GLY A 195 10.53 0.40 26.21
CA GLY A 195 9.66 1.46 25.67
C GLY A 195 8.89 1.10 24.39
N LEU A 196 8.90 -0.16 24.01
CA LEU A 196 8.14 -0.63 22.83
C LEU A 196 6.66 -0.79 23.19
N ALA A 197 5.78 -0.21 22.37
CA ALA A 197 4.34 -0.43 22.50
C ALA A 197 4.00 -1.94 22.32
N ASN A 198 3.04 -2.44 23.09
CA ASN A 198 2.68 -3.86 23.13
C ASN A 198 2.43 -4.45 21.74
N ARG A 199 1.79 -3.71 20.82
CA ARG A 199 1.54 -4.19 19.44
C ARG A 199 2.83 -4.60 18.72
N PHE A 200 3.92 -3.87 18.92
CA PHE A 200 5.22 -4.19 18.33
C PHE A 200 5.93 -5.30 19.08
N ALA A 201 5.79 -5.34 20.43
CA ALA A 201 6.35 -6.42 21.25
C ALA A 201 5.79 -7.79 20.85
N PHE A 202 4.47 -7.88 20.55
CA PHE A 202 3.85 -9.11 20.05
C PHE A 202 4.32 -9.49 18.65
N GLN A 203 4.39 -8.54 17.70
CA GLN A 203 4.91 -8.80 16.36
C GLN A 203 6.36 -9.29 16.40
N LEU A 204 7.19 -8.68 17.26
CA LEU A 204 8.58 -9.09 17.47
C LEU A 204 8.67 -10.48 18.06
N PHE A 205 7.86 -10.77 19.09
CA PHE A 205 7.82 -12.11 19.66
C PHE A 205 7.34 -13.15 18.64
N ASP A 206 6.33 -12.81 17.83
CA ASP A 206 5.83 -13.75 16.81
C ASP A 206 6.92 -14.10 15.79
N LYS A 207 7.70 -13.10 15.34
CA LYS A 207 8.78 -13.27 14.36
C LYS A 207 10.04 -13.91 14.94
N TYR A 208 10.51 -13.43 16.11
CA TYR A 208 11.83 -13.77 16.64
C TYR A 208 11.81 -14.66 17.89
N LYS A 209 10.63 -14.89 18.45
CA LYS A 209 10.42 -15.68 19.67
C LYS A 209 11.33 -15.20 20.82
N GLU A 210 12.10 -16.08 21.43
CA GLU A 210 12.98 -15.80 22.58
C GLU A 210 14.16 -14.86 22.24
N GLU A 211 14.55 -14.77 20.96
CA GLU A 211 15.67 -13.93 20.50
C GLU A 211 15.28 -12.44 20.32
N ALA A 212 13.98 -12.10 20.37
CA ALA A 212 13.48 -10.75 20.11
C ALA A 212 14.19 -9.66 20.92
N VAL A 213 14.40 -9.88 22.23
CA VAL A 213 15.07 -8.90 23.11
C VAL A 213 16.55 -8.71 22.72
N HIS A 214 17.22 -9.78 22.31
CA HIS A 214 18.62 -9.71 21.90
C HIS A 214 18.77 -8.94 20.59
N ILE A 215 17.92 -9.22 19.61
CA ILE A 215 17.91 -8.54 18.30
C ILE A 215 17.64 -7.04 18.47
N VAL A 216 16.65 -6.67 19.28
CA VAL A 216 16.32 -5.26 19.58
C VAL A 216 17.52 -4.55 20.23
N LYS A 217 18.20 -5.17 21.19
CA LYS A 217 19.35 -4.59 21.87
C LYS A 217 20.61 -4.48 20.99
N ASP A 218 20.81 -5.45 20.10
CA ASP A 218 21.96 -5.44 19.19
C ASP A 218 21.76 -4.43 18.05
N ASN A 219 20.61 -4.46 17.39
CA ASN A 219 20.32 -3.60 16.26
C ASN A 219 18.84 -3.22 16.14
N PRO A 220 18.35 -2.18 16.85
CA PRO A 220 16.95 -1.76 16.77
C PRO A 220 16.54 -1.28 15.37
N TYR A 221 17.48 -0.90 14.51
CA TYR A 221 17.19 -0.50 13.13
C TYR A 221 16.74 -1.66 12.23
N GLN A 222 17.08 -2.89 12.57
CA GLN A 222 16.59 -4.07 11.86
C GLN A 222 15.06 -4.17 11.88
N LEU A 223 14.42 -3.61 12.90
CA LEU A 223 12.97 -3.59 13.05
C LEU A 223 12.26 -2.78 11.94
N ILE A 224 12.95 -1.87 11.28
CA ILE A 224 12.40 -1.08 10.15
C ILE A 224 12.05 -2.00 8.98
N GLU A 225 12.90 -2.98 8.70
CA GLU A 225 12.72 -3.94 7.61
C GLU A 225 11.75 -5.07 8.01
N ASP A 226 11.75 -5.44 9.29
CA ASP A 226 11.14 -6.67 9.77
C ASP A 226 9.74 -6.52 10.35
N ILE A 227 9.35 -5.32 10.79
CA ILE A 227 8.10 -5.07 11.51
C ILE A 227 7.27 -4.00 10.81
N GLN A 228 6.10 -4.38 10.35
CA GLN A 228 5.20 -3.48 9.64
C GLN A 228 4.79 -2.28 10.52
N GLY A 229 4.99 -1.07 9.97
CA GLY A 229 4.67 0.18 10.66
C GLY A 229 5.72 0.63 11.68
N PHE A 230 6.88 -0.02 11.76
CA PHE A 230 8.01 0.40 12.59
C PHE A 230 8.94 1.31 11.76
N GLY A 231 8.73 2.62 11.84
CA GLY A 231 9.49 3.60 11.04
C GLY A 231 10.82 4.01 11.67
N PHE A 232 11.69 4.67 10.87
CA PHE A 232 13.03 5.10 11.29
C PHE A 232 13.02 5.94 12.58
N LYS A 233 12.08 6.87 12.75
CA LYS A 233 12.00 7.71 13.96
C LYS A 233 11.79 6.91 15.25
N LEU A 234 10.99 5.86 15.19
CA LEU A 234 10.78 4.96 16.33
C LEU A 234 12.04 4.13 16.61
N ALA A 235 12.68 3.59 15.57
CA ALA A 235 13.92 2.84 15.69
C ALA A 235 15.06 3.71 16.25
N ASP A 236 15.16 4.96 15.79
CA ASP A 236 16.20 5.89 16.22
C ASP A 236 16.01 6.36 17.67
N SER A 237 14.76 6.60 18.09
CA SER A 237 14.45 6.91 19.50
C SER A 237 14.77 5.72 20.43
N LEU A 238 14.44 4.49 19.99
CA LEU A 238 14.78 3.27 20.74
C LEU A 238 16.30 3.06 20.80
N ALA A 239 17.01 3.28 19.69
CA ALA A 239 18.46 3.21 19.62
C ALA A 239 19.16 4.19 20.57
N GLU A 240 18.62 5.41 20.68
CA GLU A 240 19.11 6.42 21.62
C GLU A 240 18.95 5.97 23.08
N GLN A 241 17.79 5.42 23.45
CA GLN A 241 17.54 4.86 24.77
C GLN A 241 18.47 3.68 25.10
N LEU A 242 18.86 2.90 24.08
CA LEU A 242 19.81 1.79 24.21
C LEU A 242 21.29 2.24 24.24
N GLY A 243 21.56 3.55 24.14
CA GLY A 243 22.90 4.12 24.18
C GLY A 243 23.69 3.98 22.86
N ILE A 244 22.99 3.79 21.73
CA ILE A 244 23.64 3.79 20.42
C ILE A 244 23.94 5.25 20.02
N GLU A 245 25.23 5.51 19.78
CA GLU A 245 25.73 6.85 19.48
C GLU A 245 25.14 7.42 18.17
N SER A 246 25.07 8.76 18.11
CA SER A 246 24.50 9.48 16.96
C SER A 246 25.27 9.28 15.65
N ASP A 247 26.56 8.97 15.73
CA ASP A 247 27.47 8.69 14.60
C ASP A 247 27.63 7.19 14.28
N SER A 248 26.78 6.34 14.87
CA SER A 248 26.82 4.89 14.66
C SER A 248 26.62 4.51 13.18
N PRO A 249 27.50 3.67 12.59
CA PRO A 249 27.32 3.14 11.24
C PRO A 249 25.97 2.45 11.03
N LYS A 250 25.46 1.74 12.06
CA LYS A 250 24.13 1.07 12.00
C LYS A 250 23.02 2.10 11.76
N ARG A 251 23.13 3.28 12.40
CA ARG A 251 22.18 4.38 12.25
C ARG A 251 22.19 4.98 10.83
N PHE A 252 23.38 5.28 10.30
CA PHE A 252 23.53 5.87 8.96
C PHE A 252 23.04 4.91 7.86
N ARG A 253 23.38 3.63 7.97
CA ARG A 253 22.96 2.57 7.03
C ARG A 253 21.43 2.45 6.99
N ALA A 254 20.81 2.38 8.17
CA ALA A 254 19.36 2.29 8.28
C ALA A 254 18.65 3.54 7.73
N ALA A 255 19.20 4.73 7.97
CA ALA A 255 18.67 5.98 7.43
C ALA A 255 18.78 6.02 5.89
N LEU A 256 19.89 5.57 5.31
CA LEU A 256 20.09 5.48 3.86
C LEU A 256 19.08 4.54 3.20
N LEU A 257 18.92 3.31 3.71
CA LEU A 257 17.97 2.33 3.20
C LEU A 257 16.53 2.81 3.35
N HIS A 258 16.20 3.38 4.52
CA HIS A 258 14.87 3.94 4.76
C HIS A 258 14.54 5.10 3.81
N CYS A 259 15.44 6.07 3.65
CA CYS A 259 15.25 7.19 2.72
C CYS A 259 15.11 6.70 1.27
N LEU A 260 15.92 5.74 0.85
CA LEU A 260 15.88 5.18 -0.50
C LEU A 260 14.52 4.54 -0.79
N LEU A 261 14.07 3.64 0.08
CA LEU A 261 12.80 2.92 -0.09
C LEU A 261 11.58 3.85 0.09
N GLU A 262 11.59 4.71 1.13
CA GLU A 262 10.48 5.65 1.38
C GLU A 262 10.28 6.61 0.21
N GLN A 263 11.38 7.17 -0.34
CA GLN A 263 11.27 8.08 -1.49
C GLN A 263 10.84 7.34 -2.75
N SER A 264 11.34 6.12 -2.97
CA SER A 264 10.89 5.28 -4.09
C SER A 264 9.38 5.02 -4.02
N ILE A 265 8.84 4.66 -2.87
CA ILE A 265 7.39 4.45 -2.68
C ILE A 265 6.62 5.77 -2.79
N LYS A 266 7.10 6.85 -2.16
CA LYS A 266 6.39 8.14 -2.08
C LYS A 266 6.30 8.89 -3.41
N ARG A 267 7.35 8.80 -4.24
CA ARG A 267 7.42 9.45 -5.57
C ARG A 267 7.10 8.50 -6.72
N GLY A 268 7.17 7.20 -6.48
CA GLY A 268 7.06 6.18 -7.50
C GLY A 268 8.34 6.01 -8.33
N ASP A 269 9.49 6.46 -7.84
CA ASP A 269 10.79 6.35 -8.50
C ASP A 269 11.37 4.94 -8.32
N THR A 270 12.09 4.41 -9.30
CA THR A 270 12.87 3.17 -9.15
C THR A 270 14.31 3.45 -8.74
N TYR A 271 14.80 4.67 -8.91
CA TYR A 271 16.11 5.12 -8.45
C TYR A 271 16.09 6.57 -7.95
N ILE A 272 17.07 6.93 -7.16
CA ILE A 272 17.32 8.29 -6.69
C ILE A 272 18.75 8.68 -7.05
N GLN A 273 19.02 9.95 -7.33
CA GLN A 273 20.38 10.44 -7.52
C GLN A 273 21.16 10.37 -6.20
N ALA A 274 22.40 9.88 -6.20
CA ALA A 274 23.22 9.70 -4.99
C ALA A 274 23.31 10.98 -4.14
N ARG A 275 23.50 12.15 -4.80
CA ARG A 275 23.53 13.46 -4.12
C ARG A 275 22.21 13.78 -3.39
N GLU A 276 21.10 13.49 -4.01
CA GLU A 276 19.77 13.71 -3.42
C GLU A 276 19.52 12.77 -2.25
N LEU A 277 19.86 11.48 -2.39
CA LEU A 277 19.76 10.49 -1.32
C LEU A 277 20.57 10.91 -0.10
N LEU A 278 21.82 11.33 -0.28
CA LEU A 278 22.67 11.81 0.81
C LEU A 278 22.07 13.02 1.51
N ALA A 279 21.57 14.03 0.75
CA ALA A 279 20.96 15.22 1.32
C ALA A 279 19.70 14.90 2.15
N LEU A 280 18.83 14.01 1.64
CA LEU A 280 17.62 13.56 2.35
C LEU A 280 17.96 12.76 3.61
N THR A 281 18.98 11.91 3.54
CA THR A 281 19.46 11.11 4.67
C THR A 281 20.03 11.98 5.77
N ILE A 282 20.88 12.96 5.43
CA ILE A 282 21.45 13.91 6.40
C ILE A 282 20.32 14.70 7.07
N SER A 283 19.37 15.24 6.29
CA SER A 283 18.21 15.94 6.84
C SER A 283 17.41 15.07 7.82
N LEU A 284 17.16 13.80 7.49
CA LEU A 284 16.45 12.86 8.38
C LEU A 284 17.24 12.62 9.68
N LEU A 285 18.55 12.43 9.59
CA LEU A 285 19.43 12.17 10.72
C LEU A 285 19.49 13.38 11.67
N GLU A 286 19.60 14.60 11.13
CA GLU A 286 19.62 15.85 11.90
C GLU A 286 18.25 16.19 12.50
N ASP A 287 17.16 15.86 11.80
CA ASP A 287 15.78 16.06 12.29
C ASP A 287 15.42 15.11 13.45
N THR A 288 16.01 13.92 13.49
CA THR A 288 15.71 12.94 14.55
C THR A 288 16.59 13.11 15.78
N ARG A 289 17.85 13.44 15.60
CA ARG A 289 18.78 13.82 16.67
C ARG A 289 19.54 15.08 16.25
N PRO A 290 19.48 16.18 17.02
CA PRO A 290 20.05 17.49 16.63
C PRO A 290 21.59 17.50 16.78
N VAL A 291 22.25 16.63 16.02
CA VAL A 291 23.70 16.50 15.94
C VAL A 291 24.09 16.64 14.48
N GLU A 292 25.04 17.53 14.18
CA GLU A 292 25.55 17.75 12.81
C GLU A 292 26.20 16.44 12.29
N CYS A 293 25.77 16.00 11.12
CA CYS A 293 26.27 14.78 10.51
C CYS A 293 27.35 15.11 9.46
N ASP A 294 28.51 14.46 9.54
CA ASP A 294 29.56 14.58 8.51
C ASP A 294 29.09 13.85 7.21
N PRO A 295 28.87 14.58 6.10
CA PRO A 295 28.46 14.00 4.84
C PRO A 295 29.39 12.92 4.30
N ALA A 296 30.70 13.02 4.60
CA ALA A 296 31.70 12.04 4.15
C ALA A 296 31.51 10.68 4.82
N ILE A 297 31.11 10.65 6.10
CA ILE A 297 30.84 9.41 6.83
C ILE A 297 29.58 8.73 6.26
N VAL A 298 28.51 9.51 6.00
CA VAL A 298 27.27 9.00 5.41
C VAL A 298 27.54 8.43 4.01
N ALA A 299 28.33 9.16 3.18
CA ALA A 299 28.72 8.69 1.85
C ALA A 299 29.53 7.39 1.89
N ASN A 300 30.44 7.25 2.86
CA ASN A 300 31.21 6.02 3.05
C ASN A 300 30.29 4.83 3.43
N GLN A 301 29.26 5.06 4.25
CA GLN A 301 28.28 4.00 4.55
C GLN A 301 27.45 3.62 3.32
N LEU A 302 27.12 4.54 2.43
CA LEU A 302 26.48 4.23 1.14
C LEU A 302 27.40 3.34 0.29
N THR A 303 28.70 3.65 0.22
CA THR A 303 29.66 2.82 -0.52
C THR A 303 29.72 1.39 0.03
N GLN A 304 29.73 1.23 1.36
CA GLN A 304 29.70 -0.10 1.97
C GLN A 304 28.41 -0.88 1.66
N LEU A 305 27.25 -0.21 1.65
CA LEU A 305 26.00 -0.83 1.26
C LEU A 305 25.99 -1.31 -0.20
N ILE A 306 26.67 -0.56 -1.10
CA ILE A 306 26.87 -0.94 -2.50
C ILE A 306 27.77 -2.17 -2.60
N ASP A 307 28.92 -2.16 -1.90
CA ASP A 307 29.88 -3.29 -1.89
C ASP A 307 29.27 -4.59 -1.33
N GLU A 308 28.34 -4.46 -0.38
CA GLU A 308 27.58 -5.59 0.17
C GLU A 308 26.41 -6.06 -0.73
N GLY A 309 26.11 -5.33 -1.81
CA GLY A 309 24.99 -5.62 -2.72
C GLY A 309 23.61 -5.34 -2.13
N LYS A 310 23.52 -4.61 -1.00
CA LYS A 310 22.23 -4.15 -0.43
C LYS A 310 21.61 -2.99 -1.20
N VAL A 311 22.45 -2.22 -1.87
CA VAL A 311 22.09 -1.11 -2.73
C VAL A 311 22.80 -1.29 -4.06
N MET A 312 22.11 -1.03 -5.16
CA MET A 312 22.65 -1.16 -6.51
C MET A 312 22.83 0.20 -7.15
N THR A 313 23.82 0.33 -8.04
CA THR A 313 24.10 1.60 -8.72
C THR A 313 24.31 1.45 -10.21
N ILE A 314 23.89 2.47 -10.98
CA ILE A 314 24.24 2.66 -12.39
C ILE A 314 24.67 4.12 -12.56
N GLY A 315 25.99 4.36 -12.62
CA GLY A 315 26.55 5.69 -12.56
C GLY A 315 26.21 6.38 -11.23
N THR A 316 25.55 7.55 -11.28
CA THR A 316 25.12 8.28 -10.07
C THR A 316 23.71 7.90 -9.57
N ARG A 317 23.06 6.97 -10.22
CA ARG A 317 21.72 6.48 -9.85
C ARG A 317 21.83 5.37 -8.82
N VAL A 318 21.12 5.53 -7.71
CA VAL A 318 21.09 4.60 -6.59
C VAL A 318 19.73 3.93 -6.55
N PHE A 319 19.71 2.62 -6.53
CA PHE A 319 18.50 1.78 -6.53
C PHE A 319 18.43 0.98 -5.24
N ASP A 320 17.23 0.81 -4.72
CA ASP A 320 16.95 -0.33 -3.85
C ASP A 320 17.21 -1.63 -4.63
N SER A 321 17.83 -2.63 -3.98
CA SER A 321 18.21 -3.88 -4.67
C SER A 321 17.02 -4.60 -5.28
N SER A 322 15.85 -4.59 -4.58
CA SER A 322 14.64 -5.23 -5.07
C SER A 322 14.12 -4.57 -6.36
N LEU A 323 14.15 -3.24 -6.43
CA LEU A 323 13.74 -2.48 -7.62
C LEU A 323 14.73 -2.63 -8.78
N TYR A 324 16.02 -2.65 -8.47
CA TYR A 324 17.06 -2.91 -9.48
C TYR A 324 16.85 -4.26 -10.17
N TYR A 325 16.70 -5.33 -9.38
CA TYR A 325 16.49 -6.68 -9.91
C TYR A 325 15.11 -6.86 -10.53
N ALA A 326 14.09 -6.13 -10.08
CA ALA A 326 12.78 -6.16 -10.71
C ALA A 326 12.81 -5.55 -12.12
N GLU A 327 13.45 -4.38 -12.33
CA GLU A 327 13.63 -3.82 -13.69
C GLU A 327 14.51 -4.72 -14.58
N ASP A 328 15.58 -5.29 -14.04
CA ASP A 328 16.46 -6.22 -14.73
C ASP A 328 15.71 -7.51 -15.14
N GLY A 329 14.87 -8.03 -14.24
CA GLY A 329 14.01 -9.18 -14.51
C GLY A 329 12.98 -8.88 -15.61
N ILE A 330 12.30 -7.73 -15.56
CA ILE A 330 11.36 -7.31 -16.62
C ILE A 330 12.08 -7.31 -17.97
N GLN A 331 13.26 -6.68 -18.06
CA GLN A 331 14.04 -6.64 -19.29
C GLN A 331 14.39 -8.05 -19.80
N LYS A 332 14.93 -8.93 -18.94
CA LYS A 332 15.31 -10.30 -19.30
C LYS A 332 14.11 -11.13 -19.78
N HIS A 333 12.99 -11.07 -19.06
CA HIS A 333 11.82 -11.85 -19.40
C HIS A 333 11.11 -11.36 -20.67
N LEU A 334 11.03 -10.03 -20.88
CA LEU A 334 10.50 -9.47 -22.13
C LEU A 334 11.38 -9.83 -23.31
N THR A 335 12.71 -9.74 -23.16
CA THR A 335 13.63 -10.18 -24.23
C THR A 335 13.47 -11.66 -24.54
N ARG A 336 13.37 -12.52 -23.52
CA ARG A 336 13.11 -13.94 -23.68
C ARG A 336 11.83 -14.19 -24.50
N LEU A 337 10.73 -13.46 -24.22
CA LEU A 337 9.48 -13.58 -24.95
C LEU A 337 9.61 -13.09 -26.40
N LEU A 338 10.19 -11.91 -26.61
CA LEU A 338 10.31 -11.28 -27.93
C LEU A 338 11.23 -12.07 -28.89
N GLN A 339 12.17 -12.86 -28.37
CA GLN A 339 13.05 -13.72 -29.18
C GLN A 339 12.39 -15.03 -29.63
N GLN A 340 11.22 -15.38 -29.06
CA GLN A 340 10.52 -16.61 -29.45
C GLN A 340 9.54 -16.33 -30.59
N PRO A 341 9.51 -17.16 -31.65
CA PRO A 341 8.49 -17.05 -32.67
C PRO A 341 7.11 -17.45 -32.13
N LEU A 342 6.08 -17.00 -32.80
CA LEU A 342 4.72 -17.47 -32.52
C LEU A 342 4.63 -18.96 -32.87
N THR A 343 3.83 -19.72 -32.13
CA THR A 343 3.59 -21.15 -32.37
C THR A 343 2.92 -21.39 -33.74
N LYS A 344 2.05 -20.45 -34.14
CA LYS A 344 1.44 -20.37 -35.47
C LYS A 344 1.40 -18.91 -35.89
N GLU A 345 1.81 -18.59 -37.10
CA GLU A 345 1.62 -17.28 -37.71
C GLU A 345 0.42 -17.37 -38.67
N PRO A 346 -0.75 -16.85 -38.29
CA PRO A 346 -1.91 -16.80 -39.17
C PRO A 346 -1.65 -15.82 -40.33
N SER A 347 -2.09 -16.16 -41.55
CA SER A 347 -1.99 -15.24 -42.68
C SER A 347 -2.95 -14.05 -42.49
N GLN A 348 -2.62 -12.90 -43.07
CA GLN A 348 -3.49 -11.71 -42.99
C GLN A 348 -4.88 -11.99 -43.54
N ASP A 349 -4.98 -12.75 -44.65
CA ASP A 349 -6.28 -13.12 -45.24
C ASP A 349 -7.11 -13.96 -44.28
N THR A 350 -6.50 -14.88 -43.54
CA THR A 350 -7.19 -15.67 -42.50
C THR A 350 -7.70 -14.80 -41.37
N ILE A 351 -6.87 -13.85 -40.87
CA ILE A 351 -7.26 -12.91 -39.82
C ILE A 351 -8.43 -12.04 -40.29
N ASP A 352 -8.38 -11.52 -41.51
CA ASP A 352 -9.43 -10.67 -42.07
C ASP A 352 -10.76 -11.42 -42.22
N GLN A 353 -10.72 -12.71 -42.59
CA GLN A 353 -11.90 -13.60 -42.62
C GLN A 353 -12.48 -13.78 -41.21
N GLU A 354 -11.65 -14.07 -40.21
CA GLU A 354 -12.09 -14.22 -38.83
C GLU A 354 -12.70 -12.91 -38.27
N ILE A 355 -12.08 -11.76 -38.54
CA ILE A 355 -12.64 -10.46 -38.12
C ILE A 355 -14.00 -10.23 -38.76
N GLN A 356 -14.16 -10.58 -40.03
CA GLN A 356 -15.45 -10.46 -40.76
C GLN A 356 -16.51 -11.38 -40.16
N ALA A 357 -16.17 -12.64 -39.88
CA ALA A 357 -17.07 -13.60 -39.23
C ALA A 357 -17.54 -13.11 -37.84
N ILE A 358 -16.62 -12.57 -37.02
CA ILE A 358 -16.93 -12.00 -35.70
C ILE A 358 -17.85 -10.78 -35.82
N GLN A 359 -17.63 -9.92 -36.82
CA GLN A 359 -18.52 -8.76 -37.05
C GLN A 359 -19.95 -9.20 -37.40
N GLU A 360 -20.08 -10.26 -38.18
CA GLU A 360 -21.39 -10.82 -38.58
C GLU A 360 -22.08 -11.50 -37.39
N GLU A 361 -21.36 -12.34 -36.66
CA GLU A 361 -21.88 -13.08 -35.49
C GLU A 361 -22.42 -12.18 -34.39
N PHE A 362 -21.63 -11.14 -34.04
CA PHE A 362 -21.97 -10.23 -32.92
C PHE A 362 -22.69 -8.94 -33.38
N ALA A 363 -22.99 -8.77 -34.64
CA ALA A 363 -23.61 -7.58 -35.24
C ALA A 363 -22.88 -6.28 -34.86
N ILE A 364 -21.53 -6.30 -34.88
CA ILE A 364 -20.66 -5.18 -34.59
C ILE A 364 -19.84 -4.78 -35.80
N THR A 365 -19.32 -3.56 -35.82
CA THR A 365 -18.39 -3.10 -36.85
C THR A 365 -17.15 -2.54 -36.22
N TYR A 366 -16.01 -3.14 -36.48
CA TYR A 366 -14.72 -2.58 -36.07
C TYR A 366 -14.27 -1.49 -37.05
N ASP A 367 -13.67 -0.43 -36.51
CA ASP A 367 -13.02 0.55 -37.36
C ASP A 367 -11.64 0.06 -37.84
N LYS A 368 -10.97 0.86 -38.67
CA LYS A 368 -9.67 0.51 -39.23
C LYS A 368 -8.62 0.26 -38.17
N ILE A 369 -8.56 1.09 -37.12
CA ILE A 369 -7.54 0.98 -36.04
C ILE A 369 -7.84 -0.23 -35.16
N GLN A 370 -9.11 -0.50 -34.86
CA GLN A 370 -9.53 -1.69 -34.11
C GLN A 370 -9.20 -2.98 -34.85
N LYS A 371 -9.47 -3.05 -36.17
CA LYS A 371 -9.08 -4.20 -37.00
C LYS A 371 -7.58 -4.41 -37.02
N GLN A 372 -6.81 -3.33 -37.16
CA GLN A 372 -5.35 -3.37 -37.09
C GLN A 372 -4.86 -3.85 -35.72
N ALA A 373 -5.50 -3.41 -34.60
CA ALA A 373 -5.17 -3.85 -33.27
C ALA A 373 -5.41 -5.36 -33.06
N ILE A 374 -6.54 -5.88 -33.54
CA ILE A 374 -6.82 -7.33 -33.50
C ILE A 374 -5.78 -8.09 -34.33
N SER A 375 -5.51 -7.66 -35.57
CA SER A 375 -4.52 -8.29 -36.45
C SER A 375 -3.11 -8.30 -35.81
N GLN A 376 -2.67 -7.16 -35.29
CA GLN A 376 -1.34 -7.05 -34.70
C GLN A 376 -1.23 -7.83 -33.38
N ALA A 377 -2.29 -7.88 -32.59
CA ALA A 377 -2.34 -8.71 -31.38
C ALA A 377 -2.16 -10.22 -31.72
N LEU A 378 -2.78 -10.69 -32.80
CA LEU A 378 -2.69 -12.09 -33.22
C LEU A 378 -1.35 -12.47 -33.88
N THR A 379 -0.59 -11.47 -34.37
CA THR A 379 0.70 -11.66 -35.06
C THR A 379 1.90 -11.25 -34.23
N SER A 380 1.71 -10.80 -32.98
CA SER A 380 2.80 -10.37 -32.11
C SER A 380 2.93 -11.24 -30.87
N LYS A 381 4.15 -11.56 -30.46
CA LYS A 381 4.44 -12.33 -29.24
C LYS A 381 4.11 -11.54 -27.99
N VAL A 382 4.44 -10.26 -27.99
CA VAL A 382 4.07 -9.26 -26.96
C VAL A 382 3.40 -8.11 -27.69
N PHE A 383 2.22 -7.70 -27.25
CA PHE A 383 1.47 -6.62 -27.87
C PHE A 383 0.87 -5.69 -26.79
N ILE A 384 0.87 -4.39 -27.02
CA ILE A 384 0.27 -3.41 -26.12
C ILE A 384 -0.89 -2.70 -26.81
N LEU A 385 -2.08 -2.78 -26.17
CA LEU A 385 -3.27 -2.04 -26.57
C LEU A 385 -3.50 -0.89 -25.56
N THR A 386 -3.34 0.34 -26.02
CA THR A 386 -3.59 1.50 -25.15
C THR A 386 -4.72 2.36 -25.70
N GLY A 387 -5.28 3.22 -24.85
CA GLY A 387 -6.34 4.16 -25.23
C GLY A 387 -7.18 4.60 -24.05
N GLY A 388 -7.85 5.73 -24.20
CA GLY A 388 -8.72 6.29 -23.19
C GLY A 388 -9.99 5.44 -22.93
N PRO A 389 -10.81 5.81 -21.96
CA PRO A 389 -12.10 5.17 -21.70
C PRO A 389 -13.06 5.39 -22.88
N GLY A 390 -13.86 4.36 -23.20
CA GLY A 390 -14.83 4.42 -24.28
C GLY A 390 -14.27 4.29 -25.70
N THR A 391 -12.95 4.08 -25.86
CA THR A 391 -12.31 3.84 -27.17
C THR A 391 -12.53 2.41 -27.70
N GLY A 392 -13.18 1.56 -26.91
CA GLY A 392 -13.51 0.19 -27.34
C GLY A 392 -12.42 -0.84 -27.03
N LYS A 393 -11.49 -0.58 -26.08
CA LYS A 393 -10.48 -1.56 -25.65
C LYS A 393 -11.10 -2.93 -25.38
N THR A 394 -12.15 -2.99 -24.58
CA THR A 394 -12.83 -4.25 -24.24
C THR A 394 -13.47 -4.94 -25.45
N THR A 395 -14.01 -4.15 -26.40
CA THR A 395 -14.55 -4.69 -27.66
C THR A 395 -13.44 -5.32 -28.51
N VAL A 396 -12.25 -4.69 -28.54
CA VAL A 396 -11.06 -5.22 -29.21
C VAL A 396 -10.56 -6.49 -28.50
N ILE A 397 -10.48 -6.50 -27.15
CA ILE A 397 -10.12 -7.69 -26.37
C ILE A 397 -11.05 -8.87 -26.72
N ARG A 398 -12.37 -8.63 -26.78
CA ARG A 398 -13.34 -9.66 -27.15
C ARG A 398 -13.09 -10.17 -28.58
N GLY A 399 -12.79 -9.27 -29.51
CA GLY A 399 -12.41 -9.62 -30.88
C GLY A 399 -11.15 -10.48 -30.94
N ILE A 400 -10.12 -10.11 -30.19
CA ILE A 400 -8.87 -10.88 -30.08
C ILE A 400 -9.15 -12.29 -29.54
N LEU A 401 -9.94 -12.41 -28.45
CA LEU A 401 -10.27 -13.70 -27.83
C LEU A 401 -11.03 -14.62 -28.79
N GLN A 402 -12.04 -14.10 -29.49
CA GLN A 402 -12.82 -14.89 -30.45
C GLN A 402 -11.98 -15.33 -31.64
N ALA A 403 -11.20 -14.43 -32.24
CA ALA A 403 -10.31 -14.74 -33.33
C ALA A 403 -9.22 -15.73 -32.92
N TYR A 404 -8.63 -15.58 -31.76
CA TYR A 404 -7.64 -16.50 -31.21
C TYR A 404 -8.24 -17.89 -31.01
N ALA A 405 -9.41 -17.96 -30.37
CA ALA A 405 -10.10 -19.24 -30.13
C ALA A 405 -10.44 -19.98 -31.45
N SER A 406 -10.90 -19.26 -32.47
CA SER A 406 -11.18 -19.82 -33.79
C SER A 406 -9.89 -20.34 -34.46
N LEU A 407 -8.85 -19.54 -34.54
CA LEU A 407 -7.57 -19.89 -35.15
C LEU A 407 -6.87 -21.10 -34.51
N TYR A 408 -7.01 -21.26 -33.20
CA TYR A 408 -6.39 -22.34 -32.42
C TYR A 408 -7.36 -23.47 -32.07
N GLN A 409 -8.63 -23.41 -32.55
CA GLN A 409 -9.70 -24.39 -32.32
C GLN A 409 -9.98 -24.63 -30.83
N ILE A 410 -10.01 -23.56 -30.04
CA ILE A 410 -10.30 -23.57 -28.61
C ILE A 410 -11.80 -23.36 -28.39
N ASP A 411 -12.45 -24.27 -27.68
CA ASP A 411 -13.84 -24.08 -27.25
C ASP A 411 -13.88 -23.26 -25.96
N LEU A 412 -14.26 -21.99 -26.08
CA LEU A 412 -14.32 -21.02 -24.94
C LEU A 412 -15.36 -21.39 -23.86
N LYS A 413 -16.20 -22.41 -24.09
CA LYS A 413 -17.18 -22.90 -23.09
C LYS A 413 -16.58 -23.94 -22.13
N GLN A 414 -15.39 -24.46 -22.42
CA GLN A 414 -14.69 -25.38 -21.53
C GLN A 414 -14.11 -24.65 -20.32
N LYS A 415 -13.99 -25.37 -19.20
CA LYS A 415 -13.43 -24.79 -17.96
C LYS A 415 -11.93 -24.58 -18.03
N ASP A 416 -11.20 -25.52 -18.63
CA ASP A 416 -9.75 -25.53 -18.67
C ASP A 416 -9.29 -25.16 -20.08
N ILE A 417 -9.16 -23.87 -20.34
CA ILE A 417 -8.68 -23.32 -21.61
C ILE A 417 -7.27 -22.71 -21.40
N PRO A 418 -6.38 -22.78 -22.39
CA PRO A 418 -5.02 -22.24 -22.29
C PRO A 418 -5.00 -20.70 -22.44
N ILE A 419 -6.01 -20.02 -21.91
CA ILE A 419 -6.16 -18.57 -21.95
C ILE A 419 -6.36 -18.06 -20.52
N ILE A 420 -5.50 -17.17 -20.07
CA ILE A 420 -5.61 -16.48 -18.77
C ILE A 420 -5.98 -15.02 -18.98
N LEU A 421 -7.02 -14.56 -18.26
CA LEU A 421 -7.40 -13.16 -18.16
C LEU A 421 -7.06 -12.64 -16.77
N ALA A 422 -6.26 -11.59 -16.68
CA ALA A 422 -5.77 -11.03 -15.44
C ALA A 422 -5.99 -9.51 -15.37
N ALA A 423 -6.12 -8.99 -14.13
CA ALA A 423 -6.14 -7.55 -13.87
C ALA A 423 -5.49 -7.26 -12.51
N PRO A 424 -5.01 -6.03 -12.23
CA PRO A 424 -4.39 -5.70 -10.93
C PRO A 424 -5.39 -5.65 -9.77
N THR A 425 -6.69 -5.41 -10.04
CA THR A 425 -7.74 -5.30 -9.02
C THR A 425 -8.86 -6.30 -9.25
N GLY A 426 -9.52 -6.75 -8.16
CA GLY A 426 -10.66 -7.68 -8.22
C GLY A 426 -11.81 -7.13 -9.07
N ARG A 427 -12.07 -5.83 -8.99
CA ARG A 427 -13.14 -5.18 -9.74
C ARG A 427 -12.87 -5.14 -11.24
N ALA A 428 -11.64 -4.85 -11.66
CA ALA A 428 -11.25 -4.91 -13.06
C ALA A 428 -11.34 -6.35 -13.60
N ALA A 429 -10.93 -7.34 -12.80
CA ALA A 429 -11.06 -8.75 -13.15
C ALA A 429 -12.53 -9.17 -13.31
N ARG A 430 -13.42 -8.83 -12.37
CA ARG A 430 -14.87 -9.11 -12.49
C ARG A 430 -15.45 -8.47 -13.74
N ARG A 431 -15.12 -7.21 -14.02
CA ARG A 431 -15.58 -6.52 -15.23
C ARG A 431 -15.12 -7.21 -16.50
N MET A 432 -13.88 -7.69 -16.54
CA MET A 432 -13.37 -8.47 -17.67
C MET A 432 -14.15 -9.76 -17.85
N ASN A 433 -14.48 -10.48 -16.77
CA ASN A 433 -15.35 -11.66 -16.80
C ASN A 433 -16.74 -11.34 -17.36
N GLU A 434 -17.42 -10.29 -16.86
CA GLU A 434 -18.75 -9.86 -17.34
C GLU A 434 -18.77 -9.56 -18.84
N LEU A 435 -17.70 -8.95 -19.36
CA LEU A 435 -17.63 -8.50 -20.74
C LEU A 435 -17.18 -9.60 -21.73
N THR A 436 -16.35 -10.54 -21.26
CA THR A 436 -15.81 -11.63 -22.10
C THR A 436 -16.56 -12.95 -21.93
N GLY A 437 -17.23 -13.14 -20.78
CA GLY A 437 -17.83 -14.41 -20.38
C GLY A 437 -16.81 -15.47 -19.91
N LEU A 438 -15.52 -15.11 -19.82
CA LEU A 438 -14.45 -16.02 -19.41
C LEU A 438 -14.01 -15.75 -17.97
N ALA A 439 -13.58 -16.79 -17.27
CA ALA A 439 -13.02 -16.64 -15.93
C ALA A 439 -11.82 -15.70 -15.93
N SER A 440 -11.85 -14.73 -15.03
CA SER A 440 -10.78 -13.73 -14.84
C SER A 440 -10.50 -13.58 -13.37
N ALA A 441 -9.24 -13.34 -13.01
CA ALA A 441 -8.83 -13.13 -11.63
C ALA A 441 -7.78 -12.02 -11.51
N THR A 442 -7.45 -11.65 -10.25
CA THR A 442 -6.36 -10.69 -10.04
C THR A 442 -5.00 -11.33 -10.35
N ILE A 443 -4.03 -10.50 -10.78
CA ILE A 443 -2.64 -10.94 -10.97
C ILE A 443 -2.15 -11.65 -9.69
N HIS A 444 -2.39 -11.07 -8.51
CA HIS A 444 -2.01 -11.66 -7.22
C HIS A 444 -2.58 -13.07 -7.03
N ARG A 445 -3.85 -13.29 -7.40
CA ARG A 445 -4.50 -14.60 -7.27
C ARG A 445 -3.91 -15.63 -8.23
N HIS A 446 -3.62 -15.23 -9.47
CA HIS A 446 -2.96 -16.13 -10.44
C HIS A 446 -1.55 -16.51 -9.99
N LEU A 447 -0.86 -15.59 -9.30
CA LEU A 447 0.48 -15.82 -8.76
C LEU A 447 0.47 -16.48 -7.36
N GLY A 448 -0.70 -16.80 -6.79
CA GLY A 448 -0.79 -17.41 -5.46
C GLY A 448 -0.32 -16.51 -4.31
N LEU A 449 -0.23 -15.19 -4.52
CA LEU A 449 0.22 -14.23 -3.52
C LEU A 449 -0.88 -13.96 -2.50
N ASN A 450 -0.65 -14.38 -1.26
CA ASN A 450 -1.57 -14.23 -0.13
C ASN A 450 -1.05 -13.18 0.85
N GLY A 451 -1.43 -11.91 0.66
CA GLY A 451 -1.06 -10.83 1.57
C GLY A 451 0.03 -9.89 1.04
N ASP A 452 0.31 -8.81 1.81
CA ASP A 452 1.12 -7.68 1.36
C ASP A 452 2.64 -7.96 1.26
N ASN A 453 3.14 -9.12 1.69
CA ASN A 453 4.58 -9.39 1.84
C ASN A 453 5.08 -10.74 1.28
N ASP A 454 4.25 -11.52 0.60
CA ASP A 454 4.71 -12.80 0.04
C ASP A 454 5.34 -12.61 -1.34
N TYR A 455 6.61 -12.23 -1.38
CA TYR A 455 7.46 -12.29 -2.56
C TYR A 455 8.05 -13.69 -2.78
N GLN A 456 7.26 -14.76 -2.51
CA GLN A 456 7.71 -16.12 -2.78
C GLN A 456 7.77 -16.33 -4.29
N VAL A 457 8.90 -16.81 -4.77
CA VAL A 457 9.07 -17.21 -6.16
C VAL A 457 8.15 -18.40 -6.41
N MET A 458 7.20 -18.26 -7.34
CA MET A 458 6.42 -19.42 -7.80
C MET A 458 7.36 -20.49 -8.36
N GLU A 459 7.22 -21.72 -7.89
CA GLU A 459 7.97 -22.86 -8.40
C GLU A 459 7.47 -23.29 -9.78
N ASP A 460 6.18 -23.02 -10.11
CA ASP A 460 5.53 -23.41 -11.35
C ASP A 460 5.16 -22.19 -12.23
N TYR A 461 5.28 -22.36 -13.54
CA TYR A 461 4.80 -21.36 -14.52
C TYR A 461 3.27 -21.39 -14.62
N LEU A 462 2.69 -20.23 -14.97
CA LEU A 462 1.29 -20.16 -15.39
C LEU A 462 1.11 -20.98 -16.68
N ASP A 463 0.21 -21.98 -16.63
CA ASP A 463 -0.06 -22.84 -17.78
C ASP A 463 -1.06 -22.14 -18.72
N CYS A 464 -0.53 -21.37 -19.67
CA CYS A 464 -1.33 -20.67 -20.67
C CYS A 464 -0.55 -20.41 -21.96
N ASP A 465 -1.26 -20.46 -23.08
CA ASP A 465 -0.76 -20.06 -24.41
C ASP A 465 -0.99 -18.55 -24.65
N LEU A 466 -2.06 -17.99 -24.08
CA LEU A 466 -2.41 -16.57 -24.17
C LEU A 466 -2.68 -15.98 -22.79
N LEU A 467 -1.97 -14.91 -22.46
CA LEU A 467 -2.22 -14.08 -21.27
C LEU A 467 -2.65 -12.67 -21.70
N ILE A 468 -3.82 -12.23 -21.24
CA ILE A 468 -4.29 -10.84 -21.41
C ILE A 468 -4.36 -10.17 -20.05
N VAL A 469 -3.69 -9.03 -19.91
CA VAL A 469 -3.68 -8.25 -18.65
C VAL A 469 -4.28 -6.88 -18.90
N ASP A 470 -5.44 -6.60 -18.28
CA ASP A 470 -6.11 -5.30 -18.38
C ASP A 470 -5.74 -4.38 -17.22
N GLU A 471 -6.01 -3.07 -17.37
CA GLU A 471 -5.67 -2.00 -16.41
C GLU A 471 -4.18 -2.01 -15.98
N PHE A 472 -3.28 -2.31 -16.92
CA PHE A 472 -1.84 -2.46 -16.64
C PHE A 472 -1.17 -1.16 -16.18
N SER A 473 -1.79 0.00 -16.33
CA SER A 473 -1.32 1.28 -15.77
C SER A 473 -1.16 1.24 -14.24
N MET A 474 -1.89 0.34 -13.56
CA MET A 474 -1.83 0.16 -12.10
C MET A 474 -0.75 -0.85 -11.66
N VAL A 475 -0.08 -1.53 -12.59
CA VAL A 475 0.95 -2.54 -12.29
C VAL A 475 2.29 -1.85 -12.08
N ASP A 476 2.87 -2.04 -10.88
CA ASP A 476 4.19 -1.51 -10.53
C ASP A 476 5.34 -2.42 -11.00
N THR A 477 6.57 -2.00 -10.75
CA THR A 477 7.76 -2.73 -11.19
C THR A 477 7.89 -4.10 -10.55
N TRP A 478 7.57 -4.26 -9.27
CA TRP A 478 7.66 -5.55 -8.59
C TRP A 478 6.63 -6.55 -9.13
N LEU A 479 5.36 -6.12 -9.23
CA LEU A 479 4.28 -6.98 -9.71
C LEU A 479 4.47 -7.36 -11.19
N ALA A 480 4.95 -6.42 -12.01
CA ALA A 480 5.28 -6.69 -13.41
C ALA A 480 6.39 -7.74 -13.55
N ASN A 481 7.45 -7.63 -12.73
CA ASN A 481 8.52 -8.61 -12.72
C ASN A 481 8.02 -10.01 -12.31
N GLN A 482 7.22 -10.10 -11.23
CA GLN A 482 6.65 -11.37 -10.77
C GLN A 482 5.77 -12.03 -11.85
N LEU A 483 4.91 -11.24 -12.50
CA LEU A 483 4.06 -11.72 -13.58
C LEU A 483 4.88 -12.26 -14.76
N LEU A 484 5.89 -11.52 -15.22
CA LEU A 484 6.74 -11.90 -16.35
C LEU A 484 7.65 -13.09 -16.02
N THR A 485 8.01 -13.27 -14.76
CA THR A 485 8.73 -14.46 -14.28
C THR A 485 7.86 -15.70 -14.33
N ALA A 486 6.57 -15.56 -14.00
CA ALA A 486 5.64 -16.69 -13.91
C ALA A 486 5.14 -17.20 -15.28
N ILE A 487 5.35 -16.48 -16.38
CA ILE A 487 4.94 -16.93 -17.71
C ILE A 487 6.07 -17.63 -18.46
N ASN A 488 5.72 -18.70 -19.18
CA ASN A 488 6.70 -19.46 -19.97
C ASN A 488 7.01 -18.77 -21.31
N SER A 489 8.04 -19.23 -22.02
CA SER A 489 8.49 -18.63 -23.29
C SER A 489 7.48 -18.80 -24.43
N ASN A 490 6.56 -19.76 -24.34
CA ASN A 490 5.56 -20.03 -25.38
C ASN A 490 4.32 -19.16 -25.22
N THR A 491 4.08 -18.54 -24.06
CA THR A 491 2.94 -17.68 -23.79
C THR A 491 2.98 -16.41 -24.67
N GLN A 492 1.88 -16.10 -25.31
CA GLN A 492 1.61 -14.83 -25.98
C GLN A 492 1.06 -13.83 -24.96
N LEU A 493 1.64 -12.63 -24.88
CA LEU A 493 1.29 -11.61 -23.87
C LEU A 493 0.62 -10.40 -24.51
N ILE A 494 -0.58 -10.10 -24.08
CA ILE A 494 -1.30 -8.88 -24.46
C ILE A 494 -1.49 -7.99 -23.23
N ILE A 495 -0.92 -6.80 -23.28
CA ILE A 495 -1.00 -5.78 -22.23
C ILE A 495 -2.02 -4.73 -22.64
N VAL A 496 -2.99 -4.46 -21.77
CA VAL A 496 -4.03 -3.45 -22.02
C VAL A 496 -4.03 -2.41 -20.92
N GLY A 497 -4.14 -1.12 -21.28
CA GLY A 497 -4.19 -0.07 -20.28
C GLY A 497 -4.38 1.33 -20.87
N ASP A 498 -4.25 2.32 -19.99
CA ASP A 498 -4.33 3.74 -20.33
C ASP A 498 -3.19 4.49 -19.62
N SER A 499 -2.18 4.90 -20.35
CA SER A 499 -0.99 5.57 -19.82
C SER A 499 -1.25 6.99 -19.29
N ASP A 500 -2.38 7.59 -19.64
CA ASP A 500 -2.75 8.94 -19.20
C ASP A 500 -3.51 8.95 -17.85
N GLN A 501 -3.96 7.76 -17.38
CA GLN A 501 -4.54 7.60 -16.07
C GLN A 501 -3.47 7.66 -14.95
N LEU A 502 -3.94 7.63 -13.69
CA LEU A 502 -3.04 7.55 -12.54
C LEU A 502 -2.13 6.32 -12.67
N PRO A 503 -0.82 6.48 -12.46
CA PRO A 503 0.12 5.35 -12.46
C PRO A 503 -0.10 4.45 -11.24
N SER A 504 0.66 3.35 -11.16
CA SER A 504 0.70 2.43 -10.02
C SER A 504 0.95 3.16 -8.69
N VAL A 505 0.45 2.61 -7.59
CA VAL A 505 0.77 3.12 -6.25
C VAL A 505 2.25 2.83 -5.91
N GLY A 506 2.74 1.64 -6.27
CA GLY A 506 4.14 1.26 -6.11
C GLY A 506 5.07 1.93 -7.11
N PRO A 507 6.40 1.75 -6.94
CA PRO A 507 7.42 2.34 -7.79
C PRO A 507 7.39 1.84 -9.24
N GLY A 508 7.79 2.72 -10.15
CA GLY A 508 7.84 2.46 -11.58
C GLY A 508 6.61 2.95 -12.35
N GLN A 509 6.71 2.90 -13.67
CA GLN A 509 5.65 3.25 -14.63
C GLN A 509 5.75 2.33 -15.85
N VAL A 510 5.69 1.01 -15.60
CA VAL A 510 6.04 -0.03 -16.57
C VAL A 510 5.31 0.14 -17.90
N LEU A 511 3.98 0.34 -17.92
CA LEU A 511 3.23 0.57 -19.15
C LEU A 511 3.77 1.75 -19.96
N ALA A 512 3.96 2.91 -19.29
CA ALA A 512 4.45 4.12 -19.94
C ALA A 512 5.89 3.97 -20.47
N ASP A 513 6.69 3.15 -19.82
CA ASP A 513 8.07 2.88 -20.24
C ASP A 513 8.11 1.89 -21.40
N LEU A 514 7.27 0.84 -21.40
CA LEU A 514 7.17 -0.11 -22.51
C LEU A 514 6.69 0.55 -23.81
N LEU A 515 5.78 1.53 -23.71
CA LEU A 515 5.31 2.31 -24.88
C LEU A 515 6.40 3.17 -25.55
N LYS A 516 7.55 3.39 -24.90
CA LYS A 516 8.70 4.13 -25.47
C LYS A 516 9.71 3.21 -26.16
N VAL A 517 9.47 1.90 -26.21
CA VAL A 517 10.38 0.89 -26.76
C VAL A 517 9.83 0.41 -28.12
N ASP A 518 10.49 0.82 -29.21
CA ASP A 518 10.00 0.60 -30.58
C ASP A 518 9.82 -0.87 -30.96
N ARG A 519 10.62 -1.78 -30.39
CA ARG A 519 10.51 -3.23 -30.65
C ARG A 519 9.26 -3.90 -30.07
N ILE A 520 8.51 -3.20 -29.17
CA ILE A 520 7.27 -3.73 -28.61
C ILE A 520 6.11 -3.15 -29.40
N PRO A 521 5.43 -3.96 -30.23
CA PRO A 521 4.29 -3.53 -31.01
C PRO A 521 3.18 -2.99 -30.12
N HIS A 522 2.68 -1.80 -30.43
CA HIS A 522 1.57 -1.20 -29.70
C HIS A 522 0.63 -0.44 -30.61
N ILE A 523 -0.62 -0.35 -30.23
CA ILE A 523 -1.64 0.48 -30.90
C ILE A 523 -2.37 1.32 -29.87
N THR A 524 -2.52 2.62 -30.17
CA THR A 524 -3.34 3.54 -29.39
C THR A 524 -4.70 3.73 -30.06
N LEU A 525 -5.77 3.43 -29.32
CA LEU A 525 -7.13 3.68 -29.76
C LEU A 525 -7.52 5.12 -29.42
N ASP A 526 -7.61 5.97 -30.44
CA ASP A 526 -7.94 7.39 -30.27
C ASP A 526 -9.42 7.69 -30.54
N LYS A 527 -10.10 6.86 -31.34
CA LYS A 527 -11.50 7.04 -31.68
C LYS A 527 -12.40 6.51 -30.58
N ILE A 528 -13.43 7.26 -30.25
CA ILE A 528 -14.35 6.98 -29.16
C ILE A 528 -15.67 6.46 -29.71
N PHE A 529 -16.17 5.34 -29.14
CA PHE A 529 -17.39 4.62 -29.55
C PHE A 529 -18.47 4.61 -28.46
N ARG A 530 -18.33 5.42 -27.37
CA ARG A 530 -19.27 5.42 -26.26
C ARG A 530 -20.60 6.04 -26.68
N GLN A 531 -21.63 5.23 -26.71
CA GLN A 531 -23.09 5.34 -26.90
C GLN A 531 -23.75 6.58 -27.56
N SER A 532 -23.02 7.66 -27.87
CA SER A 532 -23.45 8.74 -28.77
C SER A 532 -22.22 9.43 -29.33
N GLU A 533 -22.24 9.74 -30.62
CA GLU A 533 -21.22 10.57 -31.27
C GLU A 533 -21.14 12.01 -30.66
N GLU A 534 -21.89 12.28 -29.58
CA GLU A 534 -22.03 13.57 -28.91
C GLU A 534 -21.62 13.60 -27.42
N SER A 535 -20.84 12.62 -26.88
CA SER A 535 -20.43 12.68 -25.47
C SER A 535 -19.40 13.79 -25.22
N THR A 536 -19.84 14.87 -24.55
CA THR A 536 -18.99 16.03 -24.21
C THR A 536 -18.05 15.76 -23.05
N ILE A 537 -18.26 14.68 -22.26
CA ILE A 537 -17.33 14.22 -21.19
C ILE A 537 -16.04 13.73 -21.81
N VAL A 538 -16.13 13.05 -22.92
CA VAL A 538 -14.98 12.49 -23.61
C VAL A 538 -14.15 13.58 -24.29
N ASP A 539 -14.78 14.54 -24.93
CA ASP A 539 -14.10 15.70 -25.47
C ASP A 539 -13.36 16.47 -24.36
N LEU A 540 -14.01 16.62 -23.21
CA LEU A 540 -13.38 17.21 -22.03
C LEU A 540 -12.14 16.41 -21.59
N ALA A 541 -12.24 15.07 -21.51
CA ALA A 541 -11.12 14.22 -21.14
C ALA A 541 -9.94 14.37 -22.13
N ASN A 542 -10.20 14.47 -23.45
CA ASN A 542 -9.17 14.70 -24.45
C ASN A 542 -8.47 16.06 -24.30
N HIS A 543 -9.22 17.13 -24.04
CA HIS A 543 -8.61 18.43 -23.75
C HIS A 543 -7.71 18.38 -22.51
N ILE A 544 -8.19 17.72 -21.44
CA ILE A 544 -7.42 17.57 -20.21
C ILE A 544 -6.15 16.76 -20.46
N ARG A 545 -6.21 15.66 -21.23
CA ARG A 545 -5.03 14.87 -21.63
C ARG A 545 -3.96 15.74 -22.30
N GLN A 546 -4.38 16.70 -23.12
CA GLN A 546 -3.50 17.64 -23.79
C GLN A 546 -3.02 18.80 -22.89
N GLY A 547 -3.46 18.87 -21.63
CA GLY A 547 -3.13 19.96 -20.71
C GLY A 547 -3.91 21.26 -20.97
N ILE A 548 -5.02 21.17 -21.68
CA ILE A 548 -5.84 22.30 -22.10
C ILE A 548 -7.17 22.28 -21.34
N LEU A 549 -7.52 23.39 -20.71
CA LEU A 549 -8.87 23.58 -20.18
C LEU A 549 -9.82 23.82 -21.37
N ALA A 550 -10.84 22.97 -21.52
CA ALA A 550 -11.79 23.11 -22.62
C ALA A 550 -12.47 24.50 -22.58
N PRO A 551 -12.62 25.21 -23.72
CA PRO A 551 -13.23 26.54 -23.76
C PRO A 551 -14.66 26.57 -23.21
N ASP A 552 -15.38 25.44 -23.29
CA ASP A 552 -16.75 25.28 -22.83
C ASP A 552 -16.83 24.54 -21.47
N PHE A 553 -15.73 24.50 -20.70
CA PHE A 553 -15.62 23.78 -19.40
C PHE A 553 -16.76 24.16 -18.44
N CYS A 554 -17.06 25.45 -18.32
CA CYS A 554 -18.09 25.96 -17.42
C CYS A 554 -19.53 25.87 -18.00
N GLN A 555 -19.69 25.48 -19.27
CA GLN A 555 -20.98 25.38 -19.90
C GLN A 555 -21.72 24.11 -19.49
N LYS A 556 -23.02 24.24 -19.18
CA LYS A 556 -23.88 23.09 -18.95
C LYS A 556 -24.15 22.38 -20.28
N LYS A 557 -23.88 21.09 -20.33
CA LYS A 557 -24.13 20.16 -21.43
C LYS A 557 -25.15 19.09 -21.01
N ALA A 558 -25.55 18.25 -21.95
CA ALA A 558 -26.47 17.15 -21.68
C ALA A 558 -25.92 16.13 -20.65
N ASP A 559 -24.61 15.84 -20.75
CA ASP A 559 -23.91 14.83 -19.95
C ASP A 559 -22.95 15.42 -18.90
N ARG A 560 -22.68 16.73 -18.90
CA ARG A 560 -21.80 17.36 -17.89
C ARG A 560 -22.29 18.73 -17.43
N SER A 561 -21.90 19.07 -16.19
CA SER A 561 -22.20 20.39 -15.59
C SER A 561 -21.03 20.81 -14.69
N TYR A 562 -20.83 22.11 -14.58
CA TYR A 562 -19.87 22.71 -13.65
C TYR A 562 -20.58 23.72 -12.73
N PHE A 563 -20.20 23.70 -11.44
CA PHE A 563 -20.68 24.64 -10.42
C PHE A 563 -19.47 25.23 -9.68
N GLU A 564 -19.32 26.56 -9.78
CA GLU A 564 -18.30 27.30 -9.04
C GLU A 564 -18.65 27.35 -7.56
N ALA A 565 -17.73 26.90 -6.69
CA ALA A 565 -17.89 26.96 -5.24
C ALA A 565 -16.54 26.93 -4.51
N GLN A 566 -16.38 27.78 -3.50
CA GLN A 566 -15.28 27.68 -2.56
C GLN A 566 -15.52 26.55 -1.54
N ALA A 567 -14.46 26.04 -0.91
CA ALA A 567 -14.51 24.90 0.01
C ALA A 567 -15.62 24.96 1.08
N PRO A 568 -15.91 26.10 1.76
CA PRO A 568 -16.99 26.19 2.76
C PRO A 568 -18.39 25.94 2.18
N PHE A 569 -18.61 26.20 0.90
CA PHE A 569 -19.91 26.05 0.25
C PHE A 569 -20.12 24.66 -0.40
N ILE A 570 -19.06 23.85 -0.51
CA ILE A 570 -19.11 22.49 -1.12
C ILE A 570 -20.18 21.62 -0.46
N PRO A 571 -20.27 21.48 0.88
CA PRO A 571 -21.28 20.62 1.51
C PRO A 571 -22.70 20.99 1.15
N GLY A 572 -23.04 22.29 1.19
CA GLY A 572 -24.39 22.79 0.86
C GLY A 572 -24.75 22.61 -0.62
N MET A 573 -23.77 22.81 -1.52
CA MET A 573 -23.95 22.58 -2.96
C MET A 573 -24.08 21.08 -3.26
N MET A 574 -23.26 20.24 -2.65
CA MET A 574 -23.31 18.78 -2.79
C MET A 574 -24.68 18.24 -2.42
N THR A 575 -25.23 18.68 -1.28
CA THR A 575 -26.59 18.30 -0.84
C THR A 575 -27.64 18.64 -1.91
N LYS A 576 -27.60 19.87 -2.46
CA LYS A 576 -28.54 20.31 -3.49
C LYS A 576 -28.42 19.51 -4.80
N ILE A 577 -27.16 19.20 -5.21
CA ILE A 577 -26.88 18.43 -6.42
C ILE A 577 -27.42 17.00 -6.28
N VAL A 578 -27.12 16.33 -5.17
CA VAL A 578 -27.58 14.96 -4.91
C VAL A 578 -29.11 14.91 -4.81
N GLN A 579 -29.74 15.84 -4.09
CA GLN A 579 -31.21 15.92 -4.03
C GLN A 579 -31.85 16.16 -5.41
N ALA A 580 -31.23 16.96 -6.26
CA ALA A 580 -31.71 17.18 -7.62
C ALA A 580 -31.57 15.93 -8.49
N ALA A 581 -30.47 15.19 -8.34
CA ALA A 581 -30.24 13.91 -9.01
C ALA A 581 -31.29 12.86 -8.63
N LEU A 582 -31.56 12.70 -7.33
CA LEU A 582 -32.60 11.80 -6.82
C LEU A 582 -34.01 12.19 -7.35
N LYS A 583 -34.34 13.49 -7.33
CA LYS A 583 -35.62 13.98 -7.89
C LYS A 583 -35.75 13.74 -9.40
N SER A 584 -34.66 13.67 -10.13
CA SER A 584 -34.65 13.32 -11.56
C SER A 584 -34.70 11.80 -11.83
N GLY A 585 -34.86 10.98 -10.77
CA GLY A 585 -35.02 9.53 -10.87
C GLY A 585 -33.69 8.76 -10.94
N ILE A 586 -32.57 9.38 -10.61
CA ILE A 586 -31.28 8.68 -10.53
C ILE A 586 -31.19 7.99 -9.16
N PRO A 587 -31.01 6.66 -9.10
CA PRO A 587 -30.84 5.92 -7.84
C PRO A 587 -29.59 6.39 -7.07
N ALA A 588 -29.66 6.36 -5.73
CA ALA A 588 -28.52 6.77 -4.88
C ALA A 588 -27.29 5.89 -5.10
N GLU A 589 -27.50 4.62 -5.40
CA GLU A 589 -26.45 3.61 -5.66
C GLU A 589 -25.60 3.97 -6.89
N GLU A 590 -26.20 4.61 -7.89
CA GLU A 590 -25.56 5.02 -9.14
C GLU A 590 -24.75 6.32 -9.02
N ILE A 591 -24.89 7.05 -7.88
CA ILE A 591 -24.16 8.29 -7.62
C ILE A 591 -22.88 7.97 -6.86
N GLN A 592 -21.74 8.45 -7.37
CA GLN A 592 -20.44 8.35 -6.71
C GLN A 592 -19.74 9.69 -6.60
N ILE A 593 -19.32 10.04 -5.39
CA ILE A 593 -18.48 11.21 -5.16
C ILE A 593 -17.02 10.77 -5.19
N LEU A 594 -16.21 11.42 -6.03
CA LEU A 594 -14.77 11.17 -6.14
C LEU A 594 -14.01 12.42 -5.67
N ALA A 595 -13.29 12.32 -4.55
CA ALA A 595 -12.58 13.47 -4.00
C ALA A 595 -11.07 13.20 -3.90
N PRO A 596 -10.22 14.25 -4.09
CA PRO A 596 -8.76 14.09 -4.08
C PRO A 596 -8.16 13.92 -2.68
N MET A 597 -8.88 14.29 -1.59
CA MET A 597 -8.33 14.34 -0.24
C MET A 597 -9.30 13.77 0.81
N TYR A 598 -8.74 13.28 1.93
CA TYR A 598 -9.54 12.69 3.03
C TYR A 598 -10.09 13.74 3.99
N LYS A 599 -9.27 14.73 4.38
CA LYS A 599 -9.59 15.75 5.41
C LYS A 599 -10.15 17.04 4.79
N GLY A 600 -10.83 17.85 5.62
CA GLY A 600 -11.41 19.14 5.22
C GLY A 600 -12.88 19.04 4.79
N LEU A 601 -13.51 20.19 4.56
CA LEU A 601 -14.96 20.28 4.26
C LEU A 601 -15.33 19.64 2.90
N ALA A 602 -14.42 19.67 1.92
CA ALA A 602 -14.55 18.97 0.64
C ALA A 602 -13.85 17.61 0.64
N GLY A 603 -13.45 17.09 1.81
CA GLY A 603 -12.75 15.83 1.97
C GLY A 603 -13.68 14.62 2.12
N ILE A 604 -13.18 13.45 1.82
CA ILE A 604 -13.91 12.18 1.79
C ILE A 604 -14.64 11.92 3.12
N ASN A 605 -13.97 12.16 4.28
CA ASN A 605 -14.57 11.88 5.59
C ASN A 605 -15.82 12.73 5.82
N SER A 606 -15.71 14.05 5.61
CA SER A 606 -16.83 14.97 5.79
C SER A 606 -17.97 14.73 4.78
N LEU A 607 -17.61 14.38 3.53
CA LEU A 607 -18.59 14.09 2.49
C LEU A 607 -19.32 12.76 2.74
N ASN A 608 -18.64 11.73 3.25
CA ASN A 608 -19.27 10.47 3.65
C ASN A 608 -20.30 10.70 4.75
N GLN A 609 -19.93 11.43 5.80
CA GLN A 609 -20.85 11.77 6.90
C GLN A 609 -22.05 12.60 6.43
N LEU A 610 -21.81 13.59 5.56
CA LEU A 610 -22.87 14.40 4.95
C LEU A 610 -23.85 13.55 4.12
N MET A 611 -23.30 12.67 3.28
CA MET A 611 -24.11 11.82 2.40
C MET A 611 -24.85 10.72 3.16
N GLN A 612 -24.24 10.12 4.16
CA GLN A 612 -24.91 9.17 5.06
C GLN A 612 -26.15 9.82 5.69
N ASN A 613 -25.99 11.02 6.26
CA ASN A 613 -27.12 11.74 6.87
C ASN A 613 -28.19 12.18 5.86
N LEU A 614 -27.83 12.40 4.60
CA LEU A 614 -28.77 12.77 3.54
C LEU A 614 -29.51 11.57 2.96
N LEU A 615 -28.79 10.46 2.69
CA LEU A 615 -29.30 9.30 1.94
C LEU A 615 -29.78 8.19 2.85
N ASN A 616 -29.20 8.06 4.03
CA ASN A 616 -29.51 7.06 5.05
C ASN A 616 -29.59 7.71 6.43
N PRO A 617 -30.57 8.62 6.67
CA PRO A 617 -30.67 9.34 7.95
C PRO A 617 -30.97 8.38 9.11
N LEU A 618 -30.41 8.67 10.29
CA LEU A 618 -30.74 7.97 11.51
C LEU A 618 -32.18 8.29 11.89
N ALA A 619 -33.10 7.38 11.55
CA ALA A 619 -34.49 7.44 12.03
C ALA A 619 -34.62 6.56 13.29
N ASP A 620 -35.51 5.59 13.29
CA ASP A 620 -35.67 4.64 14.39
C ASP A 620 -34.76 3.38 14.26
N GLN A 621 -33.65 3.48 13.50
CA GLN A 621 -32.75 2.35 13.26
C GLN A 621 -31.56 2.34 14.22
N THR A 622 -30.99 1.15 14.45
CA THR A 622 -29.76 0.98 15.20
C THR A 622 -28.57 1.46 14.40
N GLU A 623 -27.58 2.10 15.05
CA GLU A 623 -26.28 2.36 14.47
C GLU A 623 -25.18 1.75 15.34
N PHE A 624 -24.07 1.33 14.70
CA PHE A 624 -22.87 0.88 15.40
C PHE A 624 -21.76 1.92 15.23
N LEU A 625 -21.21 2.36 16.35
CA LEU A 625 -20.08 3.28 16.37
C LEU A 625 -18.76 2.51 16.44
N PHE A 626 -17.86 2.87 15.54
CA PHE A 626 -16.49 2.36 15.53
C PHE A 626 -15.51 3.49 15.20
N ASN A 627 -14.64 3.84 16.14
CA ASN A 627 -13.85 5.05 16.09
C ASN A 627 -14.77 6.27 15.87
N GLU A 628 -14.52 7.08 14.84
CA GLU A 628 -15.32 8.26 14.49
C GLU A 628 -16.41 7.97 13.44
N THR A 629 -16.60 6.69 13.05
CA THR A 629 -17.54 6.29 11.99
C THR A 629 -18.75 5.59 12.58
N ALA A 630 -19.94 6.05 12.22
CA ALA A 630 -21.20 5.34 12.50
C ALA A 630 -21.56 4.48 11.29
N PHE A 631 -21.95 3.23 11.51
CA PHE A 631 -22.45 2.32 10.49
C PHE A 631 -23.93 2.06 10.72
N ARG A 632 -24.74 2.14 9.66
CA ARG A 632 -26.20 1.96 9.65
C ARG A 632 -26.58 0.91 8.61
N LYS A 633 -27.68 0.21 8.85
CA LYS A 633 -28.26 -0.67 7.84
C LYS A 633 -28.61 0.12 6.58
N GLY A 634 -28.23 -0.38 5.40
CA GLY A 634 -28.37 0.33 4.12
C GLY A 634 -27.17 1.22 3.73
N ASP A 635 -26.16 1.37 4.58
CA ASP A 635 -24.97 2.16 4.22
C ASP A 635 -24.20 1.52 3.07
N LYS A 636 -23.73 2.37 2.16
CA LYS A 636 -22.77 2.04 1.12
C LYS A 636 -21.36 2.01 1.71
N VAL A 637 -20.68 0.89 1.60
CA VAL A 637 -19.36 0.65 2.20
C VAL A 637 -18.33 0.15 1.19
N LEU A 638 -17.06 0.37 1.49
CA LEU A 638 -15.90 -0.05 0.71
C LEU A 638 -15.09 -1.05 1.51
N HIS A 639 -14.70 -2.17 0.90
CA HIS A 639 -13.72 -3.09 1.46
C HIS A 639 -12.29 -2.57 1.24
N LEU A 640 -11.43 -2.69 2.25
CA LEU A 640 -10.12 -2.03 2.28
C LEU A 640 -8.93 -2.96 2.10
N VAL A 641 -9.15 -4.28 2.19
CA VAL A 641 -8.10 -5.31 2.14
C VAL A 641 -8.43 -6.37 1.10
N ASN A 642 -7.48 -7.19 0.70
CA ASN A 642 -7.76 -8.35 -0.14
C ASN A 642 -8.05 -9.55 0.76
N ASP A 643 -9.19 -10.21 0.56
CA ASP A 643 -9.57 -11.44 1.24
C ASP A 643 -9.97 -12.51 0.21
N ALA A 644 -9.00 -13.33 -0.15
CA ALA A 644 -9.18 -14.36 -1.18
C ALA A 644 -10.12 -15.49 -0.73
N GLN A 645 -10.23 -15.75 0.58
CA GLN A 645 -11.11 -16.78 1.13
C GLN A 645 -12.57 -16.36 1.02
N LEU A 646 -12.85 -15.08 1.31
CA LEU A 646 -14.19 -14.51 1.18
C LEU A 646 -14.53 -14.06 -0.25
N ASN A 647 -13.55 -14.11 -1.16
CA ASN A 647 -13.65 -13.61 -2.54
C ASN A 647 -14.08 -12.14 -2.63
N VAL A 648 -13.57 -11.31 -1.69
CA VAL A 648 -13.78 -9.85 -1.65
C VAL A 648 -12.42 -9.16 -1.64
N PHE A 649 -12.31 -8.08 -2.40
CA PHE A 649 -11.03 -7.42 -2.66
C PHE A 649 -11.05 -5.94 -2.27
N ASN A 650 -9.87 -5.38 -2.08
CA ASN A 650 -9.72 -3.95 -1.82
C ASN A 650 -10.33 -3.14 -2.98
N GLY A 651 -11.26 -2.25 -2.63
CA GLY A 651 -12.00 -1.45 -3.60
C GLY A 651 -13.42 -1.96 -3.89
N ASP A 652 -13.80 -3.16 -3.42
CA ASP A 652 -15.15 -3.66 -3.59
C ASP A 652 -16.16 -2.83 -2.79
N ILE A 653 -17.28 -2.50 -3.43
CA ILE A 653 -18.38 -1.75 -2.82
C ILE A 653 -19.47 -2.74 -2.45
N GLY A 654 -19.97 -2.64 -1.22
CA GLY A 654 -21.11 -3.40 -0.72
C GLY A 654 -22.11 -2.53 0.03
N TYR A 655 -23.20 -3.14 0.46
CA TYR A 655 -24.24 -2.49 1.24
C TYR A 655 -24.49 -3.25 2.53
N ILE A 656 -24.61 -2.53 3.64
CA ILE A 656 -24.91 -3.15 4.94
C ILE A 656 -26.34 -3.68 4.91
N THR A 657 -26.51 -4.99 4.99
CA THR A 657 -27.79 -5.69 4.99
C THR A 657 -28.34 -5.86 6.39
N ASP A 658 -27.45 -6.03 7.39
CA ASP A 658 -27.87 -6.13 8.79
C ASP A 658 -26.82 -5.69 9.80
N LEU A 659 -27.27 -5.34 11.03
CA LEU A 659 -26.45 -5.00 12.18
C LEU A 659 -26.91 -5.90 13.34
N ILE A 660 -26.06 -6.86 13.73
CA ILE A 660 -26.40 -7.87 14.72
C ILE A 660 -25.68 -7.55 16.04
N PRO A 661 -26.43 -7.14 17.10
CA PRO A 661 -25.82 -6.90 18.41
C PRO A 661 -25.21 -8.17 19.03
N ALA A 662 -24.13 -8.01 19.78
CA ALA A 662 -23.37 -9.07 20.45
C ALA A 662 -24.21 -10.12 21.20
N LYS A 663 -25.39 -9.73 21.76
CA LYS A 663 -26.28 -10.61 22.47
C LYS A 663 -26.99 -11.67 21.60
N TYR A 664 -26.96 -11.50 20.28
CA TYR A 664 -27.58 -12.40 19.31
C TYR A 664 -26.58 -13.16 18.44
N THR A 665 -25.27 -12.94 18.60
CA THR A 665 -24.19 -13.56 17.83
C THR A 665 -23.54 -14.70 18.61
N GLU A 666 -23.04 -15.72 17.89
CA GLU A 666 -22.24 -16.80 18.49
C GLU A 666 -20.86 -16.30 18.95
N SER A 667 -20.32 -15.33 18.24
CA SER A 667 -19.01 -14.67 18.53
C SER A 667 -19.03 -13.80 19.79
N LYS A 668 -20.22 -13.49 20.34
CA LYS A 668 -20.46 -12.52 21.42
C LYS A 668 -19.92 -11.12 21.13
N GLN A 669 -19.79 -10.77 19.85
CA GLN A 669 -19.40 -9.45 19.35
C GLN A 669 -20.51 -8.85 18.50
N ASP A 670 -20.54 -7.51 18.40
CA ASP A 670 -21.40 -6.87 17.39
C ASP A 670 -20.90 -7.27 16.00
N GLU A 671 -21.79 -7.60 15.08
CA GLU A 671 -21.48 -8.03 13.72
C GLU A 671 -22.18 -7.14 12.69
N ILE A 672 -21.48 -6.83 11.60
CA ILE A 672 -22.02 -6.12 10.45
C ILE A 672 -22.09 -7.12 9.31
N VAL A 673 -23.28 -7.28 8.73
CA VAL A 673 -23.50 -8.10 7.53
C VAL A 673 -23.50 -7.19 6.31
N ILE A 674 -22.68 -7.51 5.31
CA ILE A 674 -22.52 -6.70 4.10
C ILE A 674 -22.73 -7.60 2.88
N ASP A 675 -23.58 -7.15 1.97
CA ASP A 675 -23.73 -7.77 0.66
C ASP A 675 -22.78 -7.13 -0.35
N PHE A 676 -21.91 -7.94 -0.93
CA PHE A 676 -21.03 -7.58 -2.05
C PHE A 676 -21.50 -8.33 -3.30
N ASP A 677 -22.31 -7.68 -4.13
CA ASP A 677 -22.81 -8.22 -5.41
C ASP A 677 -23.47 -9.62 -5.27
N GLY A 678 -24.31 -9.82 -4.24
CA GLY A 678 -25.03 -11.06 -3.97
C GLY A 678 -24.28 -12.05 -3.07
N THR A 679 -23.12 -11.67 -2.53
CA THR A 679 -22.37 -12.44 -1.53
C THR A 679 -22.43 -11.74 -0.18
N GLU A 680 -23.18 -12.31 0.76
CA GLU A 680 -23.24 -11.77 2.13
C GLU A 680 -22.04 -12.22 2.96
N ILE A 681 -21.38 -11.27 3.60
CA ILE A 681 -20.22 -11.48 4.46
C ILE A 681 -20.46 -10.85 5.81
N VAL A 682 -20.14 -11.61 6.86
CA VAL A 682 -20.26 -11.17 8.26
C VAL A 682 -18.92 -10.67 8.77
N TYR A 683 -18.92 -9.44 9.27
CA TYR A 683 -17.74 -8.79 9.87
C TYR A 683 -17.95 -8.65 11.38
N PRO A 684 -17.26 -9.44 12.20
CA PRO A 684 -17.22 -9.21 13.65
C PRO A 684 -16.48 -7.91 13.96
N ARG A 685 -16.74 -7.32 15.13
CA ARG A 685 -16.29 -5.98 15.52
C ARG A 685 -14.78 -5.74 15.35
N ASN A 686 -13.95 -6.74 15.59
CA ASN A 686 -12.49 -6.68 15.41
C ASN A 686 -12.05 -6.57 13.95
N GLU A 687 -12.93 -6.87 12.99
CA GLU A 687 -12.66 -6.79 11.55
C GLU A 687 -13.18 -5.50 10.89
N TRP A 688 -13.85 -4.62 11.63
CA TRP A 688 -14.44 -3.39 11.07
C TRP A 688 -13.40 -2.39 10.54
N LEU A 689 -12.12 -2.57 10.86
CA LEU A 689 -11.02 -1.84 10.21
C LEU A 689 -10.88 -2.18 8.72
N LYS A 690 -11.43 -3.32 8.28
CA LYS A 690 -11.43 -3.75 6.88
C LYS A 690 -12.46 -3.02 6.01
N ILE A 691 -13.35 -2.22 6.60
CA ILE A 691 -14.45 -1.53 5.91
C ILE A 691 -14.50 -0.04 6.22
N THR A 692 -15.04 0.75 5.30
CA THR A 692 -15.32 2.19 5.49
C THR A 692 -16.53 2.62 4.68
N LEU A 693 -17.15 3.78 5.01
CA LEU A 693 -18.22 4.36 4.20
C LEU A 693 -17.72 4.70 2.78
N ALA A 694 -18.57 4.53 1.78
CA ALA A 694 -18.24 4.65 0.36
C ALA A 694 -19.17 5.58 -0.46
N TYR A 695 -19.93 6.45 0.16
CA TYR A 695 -20.66 7.51 -0.57
C TYR A 695 -19.69 8.45 -1.29
N ALA A 696 -18.55 8.74 -0.65
CA ALA A 696 -17.41 9.42 -1.24
C ALA A 696 -16.15 8.55 -1.08
N MET A 697 -15.32 8.47 -2.12
CA MET A 697 -14.05 7.75 -2.09
C MET A 697 -12.93 8.53 -2.78
N SER A 698 -11.69 8.11 -2.59
CA SER A 698 -10.56 8.71 -3.30
C SER A 698 -10.57 8.31 -4.77
N ILE A 699 -10.06 9.22 -5.61
CA ILE A 699 -9.91 8.98 -7.05
C ILE A 699 -9.04 7.74 -7.30
N HIS A 700 -8.00 7.51 -6.48
CA HIS A 700 -7.14 6.32 -6.58
C HIS A 700 -7.95 5.02 -6.37
N LYS A 701 -8.85 4.98 -5.39
CA LYS A 701 -9.68 3.79 -5.11
C LYS A 701 -10.81 3.57 -6.14
N SER A 702 -11.05 4.54 -7.02
CA SER A 702 -12.01 4.40 -8.12
C SER A 702 -11.40 3.80 -9.40
N GLN A 703 -10.09 3.56 -9.45
CA GLN A 703 -9.42 2.94 -10.59
C GLN A 703 -10.02 1.54 -10.85
N GLY A 704 -10.15 1.15 -12.11
CA GLY A 704 -10.84 -0.08 -12.52
C GLY A 704 -12.37 -0.04 -12.38
N SER A 705 -12.95 1.07 -11.88
CA SER A 705 -14.39 1.24 -11.66
C SER A 705 -14.98 2.27 -12.62
N GLU A 706 -16.29 2.15 -12.91
CA GLU A 706 -17.06 3.17 -13.62
C GLU A 706 -18.41 3.33 -12.94
N PHE A 707 -18.93 4.57 -12.94
CA PHE A 707 -20.19 4.95 -12.28
C PHE A 707 -21.11 5.68 -13.24
N GLN A 708 -22.41 5.53 -13.11
CA GLN A 708 -23.38 6.25 -13.94
C GLN A 708 -23.27 7.78 -13.77
N VAL A 709 -23.18 8.23 -12.51
CA VAL A 709 -23.05 9.64 -12.16
C VAL A 709 -21.83 9.83 -11.26
N VAL A 710 -20.91 10.68 -11.71
CA VAL A 710 -19.74 11.09 -10.91
C VAL A 710 -19.89 12.55 -10.49
N ILE A 711 -19.70 12.84 -9.20
CA ILE A 711 -19.59 14.20 -8.67
C ILE A 711 -18.15 14.41 -8.21
N LEU A 712 -17.47 15.40 -8.78
CA LEU A 712 -16.05 15.66 -8.58
C LEU A 712 -15.84 17.03 -7.90
N PRO A 713 -15.71 17.10 -6.57
CA PRO A 713 -15.35 18.33 -5.87
C PRO A 713 -13.82 18.56 -5.93
N VAL A 714 -13.41 19.75 -6.46
CA VAL A 714 -12.01 20.13 -6.55
C VAL A 714 -11.82 21.56 -6.03
N THR A 715 -10.96 21.72 -5.03
CA THR A 715 -10.64 23.02 -4.43
C THR A 715 -9.12 23.18 -4.29
N ARG A 716 -8.65 24.42 -4.16
CA ARG A 716 -7.22 24.70 -3.94
C ARG A 716 -6.66 24.09 -2.65
N GLN A 717 -7.54 23.72 -1.68
CA GLN A 717 -7.13 23.00 -0.47
C GLN A 717 -6.50 21.64 -0.79
N SER A 718 -6.79 21.03 -1.93
CA SER A 718 -6.18 19.79 -2.39
C SER A 718 -4.70 19.94 -2.80
N GLY A 719 -4.22 21.17 -3.04
CA GLY A 719 -2.82 21.56 -3.18
C GLY A 719 -1.98 20.62 -4.05
N ARG A 720 -0.98 19.95 -3.45
CA ARG A 720 -0.02 19.08 -4.16
C ARG A 720 -0.64 17.89 -4.86
N LEU A 721 -1.85 17.45 -4.45
CA LEU A 721 -2.54 16.32 -5.07
C LEU A 721 -3.15 16.67 -6.43
N LEU A 722 -3.29 17.96 -6.75
CA LEU A 722 -3.86 18.41 -8.02
C LEU A 722 -2.87 18.20 -9.14
N GLN A 723 -3.14 17.20 -9.98
CA GLN A 723 -2.36 16.83 -11.16
C GLN A 723 -3.30 16.43 -12.31
N ARG A 724 -2.83 16.55 -13.55
CA ARG A 724 -3.60 16.26 -14.78
C ARG A 724 -4.17 14.85 -14.79
N ASN A 725 -3.34 13.85 -14.53
CA ASN A 725 -3.74 12.43 -14.49
C ASN A 725 -4.80 12.12 -13.42
N LEU A 726 -4.78 12.84 -12.28
CA LEU A 726 -5.80 12.70 -11.23
C LEU A 726 -7.19 13.15 -11.75
N ILE A 727 -7.25 14.34 -12.34
CA ILE A 727 -8.52 14.89 -12.90
C ILE A 727 -8.98 14.05 -14.09
N TYR A 728 -8.07 13.66 -14.98
CA TYR A 728 -8.35 12.78 -16.10
C TYR A 728 -8.96 11.45 -15.63
N THR A 729 -8.32 10.77 -14.65
CA THR A 729 -8.83 9.53 -14.08
C THR A 729 -10.23 9.71 -13.47
N ALA A 730 -10.47 10.79 -12.71
CA ALA A 730 -11.77 11.02 -12.09
C ALA A 730 -12.89 11.23 -13.12
N ILE A 731 -12.66 12.05 -14.14
CA ILE A 731 -13.64 12.36 -15.20
C ILE A 731 -13.97 11.10 -15.99
N THR A 732 -12.96 10.30 -16.27
CA THR A 732 -13.09 9.06 -17.06
C THR A 732 -13.83 7.94 -16.32
N ARG A 733 -14.08 8.06 -15.02
CA ARG A 733 -14.94 7.13 -14.25
C ARG A 733 -16.42 7.32 -14.53
N SER A 734 -16.84 8.44 -15.15
CA SER A 734 -18.24 8.72 -15.44
C SER A 734 -18.75 8.00 -16.70
N LYS A 735 -19.87 7.27 -16.59
CA LYS A 735 -20.55 6.61 -17.73
C LYS A 735 -21.50 7.55 -18.45
N SER A 736 -22.37 8.23 -17.73
CA SER A 736 -23.46 8.99 -18.32
C SER A 736 -23.51 10.45 -17.90
N LYS A 737 -23.18 10.79 -16.63
CA LYS A 737 -23.22 12.16 -16.13
C LYS A 737 -22.04 12.51 -15.26
N LEU A 738 -21.41 13.66 -15.56
CA LEU A 738 -20.31 14.26 -14.81
C LEU A 738 -20.74 15.60 -14.21
N ILE A 739 -20.59 15.76 -12.91
CA ILE A 739 -20.84 17.01 -12.20
C ILE A 739 -19.56 17.47 -11.55
N MET A 740 -18.97 18.52 -12.06
CA MET A 740 -17.78 19.15 -11.52
C MET A 740 -18.19 20.27 -10.56
N LEU A 741 -17.58 20.32 -9.39
CA LEU A 741 -17.93 21.27 -8.34
C LEU A 741 -16.65 21.82 -7.71
N GLY A 742 -16.52 23.13 -7.57
CA GLY A 742 -15.37 23.74 -6.89
C GLY A 742 -14.79 24.93 -7.60
N GLU A 743 -13.48 25.15 -7.44
CA GLU A 743 -12.79 26.35 -7.90
C GLU A 743 -12.20 26.13 -9.28
N ILE A 744 -12.61 26.93 -10.28
CA ILE A 744 -12.09 26.83 -11.67
C ILE A 744 -10.56 26.92 -11.71
N ALA A 745 -9.97 27.77 -10.87
CA ALA A 745 -8.53 27.94 -10.82
C ALA A 745 -7.80 26.67 -10.28
N ALA A 746 -8.46 25.86 -9.44
CA ALA A 746 -7.91 24.57 -9.01
C ALA A 746 -7.94 23.53 -10.13
N PHE A 747 -8.98 23.50 -10.95
CA PHE A 747 -9.03 22.68 -12.17
C PHE A 747 -7.96 23.12 -13.19
N GLU A 748 -7.80 24.43 -13.43
CA GLU A 748 -6.78 24.96 -14.35
C GLU A 748 -5.36 24.58 -13.89
N GLU A 749 -5.07 24.72 -12.60
CA GLU A 749 -3.78 24.35 -12.01
C GLU A 749 -3.51 22.87 -12.19
N ALA A 750 -4.50 22.03 -11.87
CA ALA A 750 -4.39 20.58 -12.00
C ALA A 750 -4.17 20.14 -13.46
N ILE A 751 -4.92 20.71 -14.41
CA ILE A 751 -4.84 20.35 -15.84
C ILE A 751 -3.48 20.75 -16.45
N LYS A 752 -2.94 21.91 -16.06
CA LYS A 752 -1.62 22.37 -16.53
C LYS A 752 -0.47 21.58 -15.92
N LYS A 753 -0.65 21.07 -14.71
CA LYS A 753 0.40 20.34 -14.00
C LYS A 753 0.45 18.89 -14.51
N GLU A 754 1.51 18.56 -15.26
CA GLU A 754 1.84 17.16 -15.54
C GLU A 754 2.05 16.42 -14.21
N GLY A 755 1.70 15.14 -14.17
CA GLY A 755 2.06 14.29 -13.04
C GLY A 755 3.57 14.33 -12.78
N ASP A 756 3.97 14.10 -11.54
CA ASP A 756 5.39 14.03 -11.19
C ASP A 756 6.05 12.96 -12.08
N LYS A 757 7.11 13.37 -12.81
CA LYS A 757 7.85 12.45 -13.68
C LYS A 757 8.59 11.47 -12.80
N ARG A 758 8.25 10.18 -12.92
CA ARG A 758 8.94 9.12 -12.20
C ARG A 758 10.31 8.85 -12.82
N HIS A 759 11.30 8.71 -11.96
CA HIS A 759 12.63 8.30 -12.36
C HIS A 759 12.71 6.78 -12.46
N THR A 760 12.69 6.25 -13.69
CA THR A 760 12.78 4.82 -14.01
C THR A 760 13.94 4.57 -14.96
N TYR A 761 14.53 3.39 -14.93
CA TYR A 761 15.66 3.02 -15.80
C TYR A 761 15.31 1.88 -16.78
N LEU A 762 14.07 1.42 -16.77
CA LEU A 762 13.61 0.29 -17.59
C LEU A 762 13.76 0.54 -19.10
N VAL A 763 13.46 1.75 -19.60
CA VAL A 763 13.62 2.10 -21.02
C VAL A 763 15.07 1.95 -21.46
N GLN A 764 16.01 2.49 -20.68
CA GLN A 764 17.43 2.42 -20.98
C GLN A 764 17.95 0.98 -20.98
N ARG A 765 17.46 0.13 -20.05
CA ARG A 765 17.81 -1.31 -20.04
C ARG A 765 17.34 -2.02 -21.30
N LEU A 766 16.11 -1.76 -21.74
CA LEU A 766 15.54 -2.38 -22.92
C LEU A 766 16.21 -1.90 -24.23
N GLN A 767 16.62 -0.62 -24.31
CA GLN A 767 17.29 -0.06 -25.49
C GLN A 767 18.79 -0.42 -25.57
N ALA A 768 19.50 -0.54 -24.43
CA ALA A 768 20.91 -0.92 -24.42
C ALA A 768 21.12 -2.32 -25.04
N GLU A 769 20.23 -3.25 -24.79
CA GLU A 769 20.26 -4.59 -25.37
C GLU A 769 20.03 -4.59 -26.89
N GLU A 770 19.26 -3.63 -27.41
CA GLU A 770 19.12 -3.44 -28.86
C GLU A 770 20.44 -3.10 -29.52
N ALA A 771 21.23 -2.23 -28.90
CA ALA A 771 22.53 -1.82 -29.40
C ALA A 771 23.52 -3.02 -29.43
N ASP A 772 23.54 -3.82 -28.37
CA ASP A 772 24.41 -5.00 -28.28
C ASP A 772 24.00 -6.09 -29.28
N ASN A 773 22.71 -6.33 -29.48
CA ASN A 773 22.20 -7.29 -30.45
C ASN A 773 22.46 -6.83 -31.91
N HIS A 774 22.36 -5.54 -32.21
CA HIS A 774 22.71 -4.99 -33.53
C HIS A 774 24.21 -5.10 -33.81
N ILE A 775 25.06 -4.89 -32.83
CA ILE A 775 26.53 -5.04 -32.97
C ILE A 775 26.88 -6.52 -33.17
N ALA A 776 26.23 -7.43 -32.44
CA ALA A 776 26.43 -8.88 -32.61
C ALA A 776 25.94 -9.37 -33.99
N ALA A 777 24.80 -8.88 -34.47
CA ALA A 777 24.28 -9.23 -35.80
C ALA A 777 25.12 -8.63 -36.95
N ALA A 778 25.67 -7.43 -36.78
CA ALA A 778 26.55 -6.80 -37.75
C ALA A 778 27.91 -7.55 -37.82
N SER A 779 28.47 -7.96 -36.68
CA SER A 779 29.71 -8.75 -36.64
C SER A 779 29.51 -10.18 -37.18
N ALA A 780 28.30 -10.76 -37.02
CA ALA A 780 27.97 -12.08 -37.62
C ALA A 780 27.80 -12.01 -39.16
N ASN A 781 27.30 -10.88 -39.68
CA ASN A 781 27.18 -10.65 -41.13
C ASN A 781 28.54 -10.34 -41.79
N GLU A 782 29.47 -9.66 -41.10
CA GLU A 782 30.82 -9.46 -41.59
C GLU A 782 31.66 -10.75 -41.58
N SER A 783 31.40 -11.68 -40.64
CA SER A 783 32.10 -12.98 -40.59
C SER A 783 31.65 -13.96 -41.70
N ASN A 784 30.51 -13.77 -42.34
CA ASN A 784 30.03 -14.59 -43.46
C ASN A 784 30.45 -14.07 -44.84
N GLN A 785 31.10 -12.91 -44.98
CA GLN A 785 31.59 -12.35 -46.23
C GLN A 785 33.10 -12.42 -46.41
N SER A 786 33.88 -12.91 -45.45
CA SER A 786 35.35 -13.00 -45.61
C SER A 786 35.89 -14.39 -45.33
N SER A 787 35.57 -15.34 -46.25
CA SER A 787 36.36 -16.57 -46.44
C SER A 787 37.28 -16.45 -47.66
N LEU A 788 38.37 -15.72 -47.52
CA LEU A 788 39.60 -15.90 -48.33
C LEU A 788 40.78 -15.27 -47.64
N SER A 789 41.61 -16.13 -47.11
CA SER A 789 43.05 -16.05 -46.83
C SER A 789 43.74 -14.66 -46.72
N VAL A 790 44.34 -14.41 -45.55
CA VAL A 790 45.75 -14.05 -45.34
C VAL A 790 46.05 -13.98 -43.85
N LYS A 791 47.16 -14.65 -43.42
CA LYS A 791 47.67 -14.53 -42.01
C LYS A 791 48.25 -13.13 -41.80
N PRO A 792 48.00 -12.48 -40.69
CA PRO A 792 48.79 -11.32 -40.25
C PRO A 792 49.65 -11.63 -39.04
N ALA A 793 50.75 -10.88 -39.01
CA ALA A 793 51.67 -10.79 -37.87
C ALA A 793 51.03 -9.98 -36.71
N PRO A 794 51.53 -10.12 -35.46
CA PRO A 794 50.88 -9.54 -34.29
C PRO A 794 51.16 -8.01 -34.22
N SER A 795 50.09 -7.25 -34.11
CA SER A 795 50.14 -5.80 -33.78
C SER A 795 49.79 -5.56 -32.31
N PRO A 796 50.32 -4.49 -31.69
CA PRO A 796 50.19 -4.27 -30.25
C PRO A 796 48.75 -3.89 -29.87
N GLN A 797 48.32 -4.43 -28.73
CA GLN A 797 47.05 -4.10 -28.10
C GLN A 797 46.98 -2.59 -27.80
N LYS A 798 46.02 -1.88 -28.41
CA LYS A 798 45.58 -0.57 -27.94
C LYS A 798 44.65 -0.83 -26.74
N GLU A 799 45.08 -0.41 -25.58
CA GLU A 799 44.19 -0.21 -24.43
C GLU A 799 43.08 0.74 -24.86
N GLN A 800 41.84 0.31 -24.74
CA GLN A 800 40.67 1.18 -24.82
C GLN A 800 40.73 2.10 -23.62
N GLU A 801 40.97 3.37 -23.82
CA GLU A 801 40.80 4.42 -22.79
C GLU A 801 39.32 4.44 -22.38
N GLN A 802 39.06 3.94 -21.20
CA GLN A 802 37.74 4.14 -20.55
C GLN A 802 37.56 5.62 -20.22
N PRO A 803 36.35 6.18 -20.31
CA PRO A 803 36.14 7.59 -19.97
C PRO A 803 36.62 7.85 -18.54
N PRO A 804 37.34 8.97 -18.29
CA PRO A 804 38.06 9.22 -17.02
C PRO A 804 37.18 9.39 -15.79
N TYR A 805 35.84 9.41 -15.95
CA TYR A 805 34.85 9.59 -14.91
C TYR A 805 34.02 8.31 -14.62
N LEU A 806 34.33 7.19 -15.26
CA LEU A 806 33.68 5.93 -14.93
C LEU A 806 34.32 5.35 -13.66
N LEU A 807 33.60 5.34 -12.55
CA LEU A 807 34.04 4.71 -11.29
C LEU A 807 34.16 3.20 -11.48
N THR A 808 35.36 2.69 -11.32
CA THR A 808 35.66 1.26 -11.33
C THR A 808 36.37 0.89 -10.04
N PRO A 809 36.39 -0.37 -9.62
CA PRO A 809 37.13 -0.82 -8.43
C PRO A 809 38.64 -0.48 -8.43
N HIS A 810 39.17 -0.12 -9.60
CA HIS A 810 40.61 0.23 -9.77
C HIS A 810 40.90 1.73 -9.77
N ASN A 811 39.90 2.60 -9.99
CA ASN A 811 40.13 4.04 -10.11
C ASN A 811 39.34 4.91 -9.10
N PHE A 812 38.45 4.30 -8.29
CA PHE A 812 37.57 5.07 -7.42
C PHE A 812 38.31 5.90 -6.35
N LEU A 813 39.49 5.46 -5.91
CA LEU A 813 40.36 6.20 -5.00
C LEU A 813 41.14 7.35 -5.69
N ALA A 814 41.21 7.33 -7.01
CA ALA A 814 41.95 8.33 -7.81
C ALA A 814 41.04 9.39 -8.44
N ILE A 815 39.70 9.18 -8.42
CA ILE A 815 38.76 10.15 -8.97
C ILE A 815 38.34 11.11 -7.85
N ASP A 816 38.54 12.41 -8.09
CA ASP A 816 38.07 13.46 -7.20
C ASP A 816 36.52 13.36 -7.04
N PRO A 817 35.99 13.13 -5.83
CA PRO A 817 34.54 13.07 -5.59
C PRO A 817 33.79 14.36 -5.92
N MET A 818 34.53 15.47 -6.18
CA MET A 818 33.99 16.77 -6.60
C MET A 818 33.99 16.95 -8.10
N ILE A 819 34.41 15.95 -8.90
CA ILE A 819 34.47 16.05 -10.37
C ILE A 819 33.06 16.30 -10.94
N GLY A 820 32.91 17.39 -11.69
CA GLY A 820 31.63 17.84 -12.26
C GLY A 820 30.87 18.88 -11.40
N LEU A 821 31.38 19.29 -10.25
CA LEU A 821 30.90 20.46 -9.51
C LEU A 821 31.71 21.69 -9.88
N THR A 822 31.02 22.78 -10.22
CA THR A 822 31.65 24.09 -10.49
C THR A 822 31.74 24.91 -9.20
N GLU A 823 32.66 25.92 -9.15
CA GLU A 823 32.74 26.85 -8.02
C GLU A 823 31.39 27.58 -7.79
N ASP A 824 30.61 27.82 -8.84
CA ASP A 824 29.29 28.44 -8.73
C ASP A 824 28.25 27.51 -8.06
N ASP A 825 28.35 26.21 -8.25
CA ASP A 825 27.51 25.22 -7.56
C ASP A 825 27.79 25.20 -6.05
N MET A 826 29.06 25.31 -5.68
CA MET A 826 29.51 25.41 -4.28
C MET A 826 29.06 26.72 -3.64
N LEU A 827 29.22 27.85 -4.31
CA LEU A 827 28.79 29.15 -3.82
C LEU A 827 27.25 29.25 -3.66
N THR A 828 26.50 28.58 -4.52
CA THR A 828 25.03 28.54 -4.44
C THR A 828 24.56 27.72 -3.26
N PHE A 829 25.28 26.68 -2.90
CA PHE A 829 25.00 25.84 -1.72
C PHE A 829 25.23 26.62 -0.39
N PHE A 830 26.30 27.40 -0.32
CA PHE A 830 26.59 28.21 0.88
C PHE A 830 25.71 29.47 1.02
N LYS A 831 25.24 30.07 -0.10
CA LYS A 831 24.36 31.26 -0.07
C LYS A 831 22.91 30.97 0.32
N LYS A 832 22.45 29.72 0.28
CA LYS A 832 21.12 29.34 0.77
C LYS A 832 21.03 29.10 2.29
N LYS A 833 22.16 29.12 2.98
CA LYS A 833 22.23 28.96 4.46
C LYS A 833 22.55 30.25 5.22
N SER A 834 22.65 31.44 4.55
CA SER A 834 22.83 32.75 5.20
C SER A 834 21.56 33.61 5.16
#